data_e6bfddce0059e07dc6de9fe86ef394ae
#
_entry.id   e6bfddce0059e07dc6de9fe86ef394ae
#
_cell.length_a   1.000
_cell.length_b   1.000
_cell.length_c   1.000
_cell.angle_alpha   90.00
_cell.angle_beta   90.00
_cell.angle_gamma   90.00
#
_symmetry.space_group_name_H-M   'P 1'
#
loop_
_entity.id
_entity.type
_entity.pdbx_description
1 polymer ?
#
loop_
_entity_poly.entity_id
_entity_poly.type
_entity_poly.pdbx_seq_one_letter_code
_entity_poly.pdbx_strand_id
1 'polypeptide(L)'
;MRKIVFTFFLFFPIFSVQLIEAAELPRYFQPQSFSYISDIIPTADNGFTLLGYFKKSATDLYLPQVVKFDQRGEVQWEKKLENLPLLDFSAVDEGVVYRTPDNGYLLVNTYPSSTNNGRYGVIRKFNAGFDSIYTVFTGTDSIGLDETFLNGWNLSVNKIVPTADGGFAIAGSNLADCYNKGYILAKYSSVGELVWKEKTPLTNGCVQFRYDAAVSSEASNGGFIFGIANRVMTAPNVYKGVYNLVRKNAGGGTVWLNTINTDYDVSQVANKNVLLAQKELPNGNYKILTLYDVSGGNYTGGTFLQYTLSSSGTLIQTDTFTFNLPLSGYENLRNVIIDKNENIIILGQKSITKLDNKGRLLWRRTPFDDLRIYDNPSTKFHLTCYAETPEGNYIVAGNGTQTTNNNNSTGAIFYITADGRTRTKIIYGAVFADIDNNCMVSANERGYQNLVVKAEKYNQTFYTLTDSAGTYNLPVDTGIYNISVQLPNSLFWRSCQPSYLVNLTTASPSINVNLPIQPTQNCPFLNVEVSTPYLRKCFPNTYGVYYCNNGNDTAYGAYITVDFDSDLQVNGSSLPWSNVSGNKFRFDIGKIPPQACGSFTVNATVNCAAVDGKTHCVTAHIYPDAVCIPDNALWDGSNIVVEGTCIGDSAVFKIKNVGTGNMVSPRKYIVIEGDFLRVAPQNYQLNASDSLEIRLAVNGHTVRVEAFQDPNFPYPSYPAIVIEGCNGTIDSIGLVNQFPQDDRVAAVSTSCLQNRSSYDPNEKTAQPVGYQDQHIVSKETEIKYTLHFQNTGTDTAFSIVLLDTIAAALDMTTLVMGASSHPYSYTVFGGNILQINFNNIRLPDSSVNSSGSNGFVTFHLLPKSSTPRGTLVQNRAQIYFDYNAPLNTNQVYHTIDSIQLRVTAVVTNKNILSEVMVYPNPFSDKAVIQLKSQHPLQDIVMCVFDVSGRMIQRRNVTSRVELDGSDFGNGMYLLRFTIGNEIIATAKLIRQ
;
A
#
# COMPACT_ATOMS: atom_id res chain seq x y z
N MET A 1 55.14 -21.20 51.95
CA MET A 1 53.88 -21.77 51.36
C MET A 1 53.18 -20.74 50.49
N ARG A 2 53.34 -20.89 49.19
CA ARG A 2 52.84 -19.96 48.21
C ARG A 2 51.34 -20.27 47.92
N LYS A 3 50.46 -19.29 48.09
CA LYS A 3 49.09 -19.35 47.62
C LYS A 3 49.09 -19.01 46.14
N ILE A 4 48.64 -19.94 45.31
CA ILE A 4 48.34 -19.73 43.88
C ILE A 4 46.90 -19.29 43.82
N VAL A 5 46.69 -18.04 43.32
CA VAL A 5 45.37 -17.50 42.98
C VAL A 5 45.16 -17.80 41.51
N PHE A 6 44.14 -18.64 41.17
CA PHE A 6 43.65 -18.84 39.81
C PHE A 6 42.65 -17.71 39.48
N THR A 7 43.06 -16.83 38.60
CA THR A 7 42.15 -15.85 38.02
C THR A 7 41.53 -16.46 36.77
N PHE A 8 40.25 -16.79 36.82
CA PHE A 8 39.46 -17.17 35.64
C PHE A 8 39.17 -15.92 34.77
N PHE A 9 39.82 -15.81 33.63
CA PHE A 9 39.40 -14.91 32.58
C PHE A 9 38.25 -15.56 31.83
N LEU A 10 37.02 -15.07 32.07
CA LEU A 10 35.88 -15.29 31.20
C LEU A 10 36.07 -14.45 29.93
N PHE A 11 36.48 -15.12 28.84
CA PHE A 11 36.36 -14.54 27.49
C PHE A 11 34.88 -14.52 27.11
N PHE A 12 34.23 -13.37 27.26
CA PHE A 12 33.05 -13.04 26.46
C PHE A 12 33.54 -12.68 25.07
N PRO A 13 33.02 -13.31 23.99
CA PRO A 13 33.25 -12.78 22.68
C PRO A 13 32.46 -11.47 22.60
N ILE A 14 33.19 -10.38 22.60
CA ILE A 14 32.66 -9.10 22.15
C ILE A 14 32.31 -9.32 20.65
N PHE A 15 31.06 -9.63 20.37
CA PHE A 15 30.52 -9.41 19.04
C PHE A 15 30.58 -7.89 18.83
N SER A 16 31.66 -7.42 18.24
CA SER A 16 31.65 -6.15 17.55
C SER A 16 30.65 -6.32 16.41
N VAL A 17 29.43 -5.85 16.63
CA VAL A 17 28.53 -5.49 15.51
C VAL A 17 29.31 -4.41 14.78
N GLN A 18 30.05 -4.79 13.74
CA GLN A 18 30.44 -3.86 12.71
C GLN A 18 29.10 -3.37 12.12
N LEU A 19 28.68 -2.20 12.58
CA LEU A 19 27.76 -1.38 11.84
C LEU A 19 28.44 -1.19 10.47
N ILE A 20 27.96 -1.96 9.48
CA ILE A 20 28.29 -1.71 8.09
C ILE A 20 27.64 -0.35 7.83
N GLU A 21 28.44 0.71 7.91
CA GLU A 21 28.07 2.02 7.43
C GLU A 21 27.68 1.83 5.97
N ALA A 22 26.39 1.82 5.69
CA ALA A 22 25.89 1.77 4.34
C ALA A 22 26.43 3.01 3.64
N ALA A 23 27.17 2.81 2.57
CA ALA A 23 27.69 3.85 1.71
C ALA A 23 26.58 4.83 1.36
N GLU A 24 26.80 6.08 1.63
CA GLU A 24 25.82 7.14 1.44
C GLU A 24 26.10 7.87 0.14
N LEU A 25 25.27 7.58 -0.86
CA LEU A 25 25.21 8.38 -2.06
C LEU A 25 24.26 9.57 -1.83
N PRO A 26 24.67 10.79 -2.15
CA PRO A 26 23.73 11.91 -2.14
C PRO A 26 22.60 11.61 -3.13
N ARG A 27 21.37 11.88 -2.73
CA ARG A 27 20.16 11.73 -3.56
C ARG A 27 20.29 12.49 -4.88
N TYR A 28 21.05 13.52 -4.86
CA TYR A 28 21.22 14.45 -5.92
C TYR A 28 22.68 14.75 -6.10
N PHE A 29 23.22 14.23 -7.16
CA PHE A 29 24.52 14.61 -7.66
C PHE A 29 24.30 15.40 -8.94
N GLN A 30 24.60 16.70 -8.90
CA GLN A 30 24.81 17.49 -10.13
C GLN A 30 26.30 17.38 -10.48
N PRO A 31 26.69 16.49 -11.35
CA PRO A 31 28.00 16.65 -11.95
C PRO A 31 27.91 17.94 -12.76
N GLN A 32 28.62 18.96 -12.36
CA GLN A 32 28.62 20.24 -13.11
C GLN A 32 29.06 20.08 -14.54
N SER A 33 29.40 18.88 -14.98
CA SER A 33 29.99 18.55 -16.25
C SER A 33 29.17 17.67 -17.16
N PHE A 34 28.20 16.86 -16.68
CA PHE A 34 27.43 15.98 -17.56
C PHE A 34 26.24 16.66 -18.21
N SER A 35 26.19 16.57 -19.54
CA SER A 35 24.98 16.91 -20.30
C SER A 35 24.01 15.72 -20.42
N TYR A 36 24.51 14.50 -20.31
CA TYR A 36 23.72 13.27 -20.43
C TYR A 36 24.44 12.11 -19.73
N ILE A 37 23.72 11.31 -18.93
CA ILE A 37 24.21 10.06 -18.33
C ILE A 37 23.69 8.90 -19.17
N SER A 38 24.57 8.00 -19.58
CA SER A 38 24.24 6.85 -20.44
C SER A 38 24.30 5.52 -19.70
N ASP A 39 25.27 5.33 -18.80
CA ASP A 39 25.44 4.06 -18.11
C ASP A 39 26.10 4.20 -16.73
N ILE A 40 25.95 3.18 -15.87
CA ILE A 40 26.50 3.10 -14.53
C ILE A 40 26.96 1.69 -14.22
N ILE A 41 28.16 1.54 -13.61
CA ILE A 41 28.77 0.26 -13.31
C ILE A 41 29.25 0.22 -11.86
N PRO A 42 28.86 -0.78 -11.04
CA PRO A 42 29.43 -1.00 -9.71
C PRO A 42 30.89 -1.42 -9.79
N THR A 43 31.68 -0.99 -8.84
CA THR A 43 33.09 -1.34 -8.75
C THR A 43 33.39 -2.19 -7.50
N ALA A 44 34.53 -2.94 -7.50
CA ALA A 44 34.87 -3.90 -6.44
C ALA A 44 35.08 -3.27 -5.08
N ASP A 45 35.36 -1.98 -5.03
CA ASP A 45 35.52 -1.18 -3.80
C ASP A 45 34.18 -0.63 -3.29
N ASN A 46 33.06 -1.23 -3.72
CA ASN A 46 31.68 -0.80 -3.42
C ASN A 46 31.34 0.62 -3.90
N GLY A 47 32.18 1.23 -4.72
CA GLY A 47 31.87 2.44 -5.45
C GLY A 47 31.20 2.15 -6.79
N PHE A 48 31.21 3.11 -7.70
CA PHE A 48 30.66 2.95 -9.04
C PHE A 48 31.36 3.89 -10.04
N THR A 49 31.30 3.51 -11.29
CA THR A 49 31.77 4.33 -12.43
C THR A 49 30.57 4.75 -13.26
N LEU A 50 30.51 6.02 -13.58
CA LEU A 50 29.45 6.65 -14.36
C LEU A 50 30.00 7.06 -15.72
N LEU A 51 29.31 6.63 -16.78
CA LEU A 51 29.55 7.09 -18.14
C LEU A 51 28.52 8.12 -18.54
N GLY A 52 28.95 9.17 -19.15
CA GLY A 52 28.08 10.17 -19.72
C GLY A 52 28.75 11.00 -20.78
N TYR A 53 28.10 12.06 -21.18
CA TYR A 53 28.57 12.96 -22.21
C TYR A 53 28.51 14.39 -21.72
N PHE A 54 29.49 15.22 -22.10
CA PHE A 54 29.52 16.63 -21.79
C PHE A 54 29.68 17.45 -23.08
N LYS A 55 29.30 18.73 -23.01
CA LYS A 55 29.57 19.72 -24.05
C LYS A 55 30.45 20.81 -23.47
N LYS A 56 31.48 21.27 -24.24
CA LYS A 56 32.28 22.42 -23.85
C LYS A 56 31.51 23.73 -24.03
N SER A 57 30.68 23.82 -25.07
CA SER A 57 29.76 24.93 -25.34
C SER A 57 28.46 24.44 -25.96
N ALA A 58 27.45 25.31 -26.04
CA ALA A 58 26.14 24.96 -26.61
C ALA A 58 26.21 24.49 -28.08
N THR A 59 27.23 24.88 -28.80
CA THR A 59 27.45 24.53 -30.23
C THR A 59 28.39 23.36 -30.43
N ASP A 60 29.05 22.86 -29.35
CA ASP A 60 30.01 21.78 -29.45
C ASP A 60 29.33 20.42 -29.52
N LEU A 61 30.06 19.45 -30.08
CA LEU A 61 29.66 18.04 -30.06
C LEU A 61 29.75 17.46 -28.64
N TYR A 62 28.97 16.43 -28.38
CA TYR A 62 29.04 15.67 -27.14
C TYR A 62 30.30 14.83 -27.06
N LEU A 63 31.08 14.99 -26.01
CA LEU A 63 32.30 14.23 -25.73
C LEU A 63 32.07 13.24 -24.57
N PRO A 64 32.55 12.00 -24.66
CA PRO A 64 32.45 11.04 -23.60
C PRO A 64 33.20 11.47 -22.36
N GLN A 65 32.59 11.25 -21.20
CA GLN A 65 33.13 11.50 -19.89
C GLN A 65 32.91 10.33 -18.98
N VAL A 66 33.89 9.97 -18.17
CA VAL A 66 33.81 8.92 -17.18
C VAL A 66 34.21 9.47 -15.83
N VAL A 67 33.41 9.16 -14.82
CA VAL A 67 33.63 9.58 -13.43
C VAL A 67 33.56 8.35 -12.52
N LYS A 68 34.58 8.13 -11.72
CA LYS A 68 34.61 7.10 -10.69
C LYS A 68 34.25 7.72 -9.36
N PHE A 69 33.30 7.09 -8.69
CA PHE A 69 32.87 7.43 -7.33
C PHE A 69 33.26 6.32 -6.37
N ASP A 70 33.59 6.69 -5.15
CA ASP A 70 33.79 5.74 -4.05
C ASP A 70 32.45 5.26 -3.49
N GLN A 71 32.47 4.40 -2.49
CA GLN A 71 31.29 3.89 -1.81
C GLN A 71 30.45 4.98 -1.11
N ARG A 72 30.98 6.19 -0.89
CA ARG A 72 30.28 7.34 -0.28
C ARG A 72 29.69 8.28 -1.31
N GLY A 73 29.90 8.00 -2.60
CA GLY A 73 29.50 8.87 -3.69
C GLY A 73 30.43 10.08 -3.90
N GLU A 74 31.64 10.04 -3.32
CA GLU A 74 32.66 11.06 -3.56
C GLU A 74 33.43 10.75 -4.83
N VAL A 75 33.72 11.78 -5.63
CA VAL A 75 34.48 11.63 -6.87
C VAL A 75 35.90 11.23 -6.55
N GLN A 76 36.31 10.04 -6.95
CA GLN A 76 37.71 9.60 -6.85
C GLN A 76 38.54 10.14 -8.00
N TRP A 77 38.03 10.08 -9.23
CA TRP A 77 38.64 10.67 -10.41
C TRP A 77 37.60 10.91 -11.52
N GLU A 78 37.94 11.83 -12.43
CA GLU A 78 37.15 12.19 -13.61
C GLU A 78 38.08 12.22 -14.82
N LYS A 79 37.64 11.64 -15.93
CA LYS A 79 38.33 11.71 -17.23
C LYS A 79 37.37 12.11 -18.33
N LYS A 80 37.79 13.17 -19.08
CA LYS A 80 37.12 13.61 -20.31
C LYS A 80 37.91 13.10 -21.48
N LEU A 81 37.27 12.39 -22.41
CA LEU A 81 37.89 11.82 -23.56
C LEU A 81 37.90 12.84 -24.71
N GLU A 82 38.69 13.90 -24.59
CA GLU A 82 38.75 15.03 -25.54
C GLU A 82 39.52 14.72 -26.82
N ASN A 83 40.43 13.75 -26.81
CA ASN A 83 41.34 13.41 -27.89
C ASN A 83 40.87 12.21 -28.74
N LEU A 84 39.57 11.93 -28.75
CA LEU A 84 39.02 10.94 -29.69
C LEU A 84 39.04 11.56 -31.09
N PRO A 85 39.39 10.78 -32.16
CA PRO A 85 39.24 11.26 -33.52
C PRO A 85 37.82 11.79 -33.67
N LEU A 86 37.69 13.04 -34.13
CA LEU A 86 36.41 13.74 -34.33
C LEU A 86 35.59 13.00 -35.40
N LEU A 87 34.78 12.07 -34.94
CA LEU A 87 33.70 11.47 -35.73
C LEU A 87 32.45 12.32 -35.40
N ASP A 88 31.68 12.60 -36.44
CA ASP A 88 30.51 13.44 -36.33
C ASP A 88 29.47 12.85 -35.32
N PHE A 89 29.43 13.39 -34.11
CA PHE A 89 28.62 12.88 -32.98
C PHE A 89 27.18 13.34 -33.01
N SER A 90 26.70 13.96 -34.08
CA SER A 90 25.31 14.43 -34.18
C SER A 90 24.27 13.30 -34.10
N ALA A 91 24.71 12.03 -34.13
CA ALA A 91 23.85 10.83 -34.09
C ALA A 91 24.48 9.69 -33.29
N VAL A 92 25.09 9.96 -32.11
CA VAL A 92 25.54 8.87 -31.21
C VAL A 92 24.33 8.23 -30.55
N ASP A 93 24.05 6.99 -30.89
CA ASP A 93 23.19 6.13 -30.05
C ASP A 93 24.04 5.65 -28.86
N GLU A 94 23.45 5.72 -27.70
CA GLU A 94 23.86 5.34 -26.36
C GLU A 94 25.19 4.53 -26.28
N GLY A 95 26.24 5.10 -25.68
CA GLY A 95 27.47 4.37 -25.34
C GLY A 95 27.23 3.55 -24.07
N VAL A 96 27.78 2.33 -24.01
CA VAL A 96 27.68 1.45 -22.85
C VAL A 96 29.08 1.13 -22.32
N VAL A 97 29.25 1.14 -21.01
CA VAL A 97 30.49 0.76 -20.33
C VAL A 97 30.30 -0.60 -19.64
N TYR A 98 31.28 -1.47 -19.81
CA TYR A 98 31.37 -2.75 -19.12
C TYR A 98 32.63 -2.80 -18.28
N ARG A 99 32.53 -3.30 -17.05
CA ARG A 99 33.67 -3.62 -16.21
C ARG A 99 34.27 -4.95 -16.66
N THR A 100 35.59 -5.03 -16.71
CA THR A 100 36.30 -6.27 -17.00
C THR A 100 36.88 -6.90 -15.72
N PRO A 101 37.07 -8.23 -15.69
CA PRO A 101 37.58 -8.95 -14.54
C PRO A 101 38.96 -8.48 -14.03
N ASP A 102 39.77 -7.89 -14.92
CA ASP A 102 41.06 -7.28 -14.58
C ASP A 102 40.93 -5.86 -13.98
N ASN A 103 39.73 -5.49 -13.52
CA ASN A 103 39.38 -4.16 -13.01
C ASN A 103 39.42 -3.02 -14.04
N GLY A 104 39.60 -3.32 -15.33
CA GLY A 104 39.49 -2.36 -16.39
C GLY A 104 38.07 -2.14 -16.91
N TYR A 105 37.94 -1.43 -18.01
CA TYR A 105 36.65 -1.07 -18.60
C TYR A 105 36.67 -1.28 -20.12
N LEU A 106 35.50 -1.64 -20.69
CA LEU A 106 35.20 -1.64 -22.11
C LEU A 106 34.18 -0.54 -22.40
N LEU A 107 34.54 0.45 -23.16
CA LEU A 107 33.63 1.48 -23.67
C LEU A 107 33.20 1.10 -25.09
N VAL A 108 31.89 1.02 -25.30
CA VAL A 108 31.28 0.69 -26.59
C VAL A 108 30.48 1.89 -27.09
N ASN A 109 30.78 2.34 -28.28
CA ASN A 109 30.04 3.39 -28.96
C ASN A 109 29.62 2.91 -30.35
N THR A 110 28.42 3.28 -30.78
CA THR A 110 27.93 3.00 -32.12
C THR A 110 27.84 4.31 -32.92
N TYR A 111 28.41 4.34 -34.10
CA TYR A 111 28.48 5.52 -34.97
C TYR A 111 27.78 5.26 -36.30
N PRO A 112 27.10 6.26 -36.87
CA PRO A 112 26.58 6.15 -38.25
C PRO A 112 27.74 6.13 -39.26
N SER A 113 27.61 5.32 -40.29
CA SER A 113 28.56 5.29 -41.42
C SER A 113 28.29 6.44 -42.37
N SER A 114 29.36 7.10 -42.85
CA SER A 114 29.26 8.22 -43.78
C SER A 114 28.89 7.78 -45.20
N THR A 115 28.97 6.49 -45.51
CA THR A 115 28.90 6.02 -46.89
C THR A 115 27.65 5.23 -47.28
N ASN A 116 26.88 4.64 -46.34
CA ASN A 116 25.77 3.73 -46.69
C ASN A 116 24.67 3.57 -45.63
N ASN A 117 24.12 4.58 -45.01
CA ASN A 117 23.04 4.45 -43.99
C ASN A 117 23.27 3.37 -42.88
N GLY A 118 24.48 2.91 -42.72
CA GLY A 118 24.87 1.86 -41.79
C GLY A 118 25.48 2.42 -40.50
N ARG A 119 25.76 1.53 -39.57
CA ARG A 119 26.37 1.87 -38.29
C ARG A 119 27.58 0.95 -38.08
N TYR A 120 28.63 1.48 -37.45
CA TYR A 120 29.75 0.69 -36.97
C TYR A 120 29.97 0.88 -35.49
N GLY A 121 30.48 -0.13 -34.78
CA GLY A 121 30.79 -0.10 -33.38
C GLY A 121 32.27 0.16 -33.14
N VAL A 122 32.58 0.96 -32.14
CA VAL A 122 33.96 1.15 -31.65
C VAL A 122 33.99 0.66 -30.21
N ILE A 123 34.88 -0.32 -29.94
CA ILE A 123 35.08 -0.89 -28.62
C ILE A 123 36.48 -0.50 -28.14
N ARG A 124 36.59 0.18 -27.01
CA ARG A 124 37.86 0.58 -26.40
C ARG A 124 38.03 -0.10 -25.07
N LYS A 125 39.20 -0.70 -24.87
CA LYS A 125 39.62 -1.25 -23.58
C LYS A 125 40.47 -0.22 -22.85
N PHE A 126 40.15 -0.07 -21.55
CA PHE A 126 40.87 0.80 -20.62
C PHE A 126 41.31 -0.03 -19.41
N ASN A 127 42.42 0.39 -18.78
CA ASN A 127 42.84 -0.15 -17.47
C ASN A 127 41.96 0.41 -16.32
N ALA A 128 42.24 0.00 -15.10
CA ALA A 128 41.52 0.46 -13.90
C ALA A 128 41.60 1.99 -13.66
N GLY A 129 42.71 2.63 -14.15
CA GLY A 129 42.88 4.09 -14.11
C GLY A 129 42.25 4.81 -15.30
N PHE A 130 41.55 4.08 -16.17
CA PHE A 130 40.92 4.59 -17.38
C PHE A 130 41.92 5.11 -18.45
N ASP A 131 43.14 4.49 -18.55
CA ASP A 131 44.04 4.73 -19.64
C ASP A 131 43.75 3.73 -20.75
N SER A 132 43.77 4.18 -22.01
CA SER A 132 43.44 3.36 -23.17
C SER A 132 44.50 2.27 -23.38
N ILE A 133 44.04 1.01 -23.51
CA ILE A 133 44.89 -0.14 -23.80
C ILE A 133 44.85 -0.45 -25.29
N TYR A 134 43.66 -0.63 -25.87
CA TYR A 134 43.46 -0.89 -27.31
C TYR A 134 42.07 -0.43 -27.78
N THR A 135 41.91 -0.37 -29.11
CA THR A 135 40.63 -0.07 -29.76
C THR A 135 40.31 -1.11 -30.82
N VAL A 136 39.11 -1.64 -30.84
CA VAL A 136 38.58 -2.54 -31.86
C VAL A 136 37.46 -1.85 -32.63
N PHE A 137 37.50 -1.88 -33.94
CA PHE A 137 36.45 -1.35 -34.82
C PHE A 137 35.64 -2.52 -35.39
N THR A 138 34.30 -2.39 -35.37
CA THR A 138 33.36 -3.40 -35.88
C THR A 138 32.54 -2.78 -37.02
N GLY A 139 33.10 -2.72 -38.24
CA GLY A 139 32.41 -2.18 -39.42
C GLY A 139 33.33 -1.67 -40.52
N THR A 140 32.78 -1.49 -41.73
CA THR A 140 33.50 -1.03 -42.90
C THR A 140 33.46 0.49 -43.02
N ASP A 141 34.47 1.20 -42.54
CA ASP A 141 34.83 2.50 -43.11
C ASP A 141 36.31 2.55 -43.43
N SER A 142 36.63 3.24 -44.51
CA SER A 142 37.86 3.30 -45.24
C SER A 142 39.05 3.95 -44.50
N ILE A 143 39.24 3.61 -43.24
CA ILE A 143 40.43 4.00 -42.47
C ILE A 143 41.27 2.76 -42.23
N GLY A 144 41.82 2.19 -43.29
CA GLY A 144 43.05 1.36 -43.31
C GLY A 144 43.13 0.15 -42.36
N LEU A 145 42.02 -0.40 -41.88
CA LEU A 145 41.97 -1.56 -41.01
C LEU A 145 41.30 -2.72 -41.72
N ASP A 146 41.95 -3.85 -41.64
CA ASP A 146 41.69 -5.13 -42.28
C ASP A 146 40.27 -5.35 -42.85
N GLU A 147 40.11 -5.12 -44.17
CA GLU A 147 38.85 -5.26 -44.95
C GLU A 147 38.25 -6.67 -44.93
N THR A 148 38.91 -7.62 -44.31
CA THR A 148 38.47 -9.04 -44.34
C THR A 148 37.38 -9.34 -43.32
N PHE A 149 37.10 -8.45 -42.38
CA PHE A 149 36.26 -8.77 -41.25
C PHE A 149 34.76 -8.65 -41.53
N LEU A 150 34.32 -7.65 -42.32
CA LEU A 150 32.90 -7.36 -42.46
C LEU A 150 32.48 -6.80 -43.83
N ASN A 151 33.13 -7.18 -44.91
CA ASN A 151 32.74 -6.73 -46.27
C ASN A 151 31.21 -6.92 -46.49
N GLY A 152 30.44 -5.82 -46.51
CA GLY A 152 29.01 -5.76 -46.83
C GLY A 152 28.05 -5.90 -45.66
N TRP A 153 28.52 -5.78 -44.42
CA TRP A 153 27.62 -5.87 -43.21
C TRP A 153 27.68 -4.62 -42.37
N ASN A 154 26.53 -3.96 -42.23
CA ASN A 154 26.32 -2.87 -41.28
C ASN A 154 26.01 -3.48 -39.92
N LEU A 155 26.99 -3.61 -39.05
CA LEU A 155 26.86 -4.26 -37.77
C LEU A 155 26.44 -3.27 -36.67
N SER A 156 25.28 -3.49 -36.10
CA SER A 156 24.89 -2.91 -34.80
C SER A 156 25.31 -3.89 -33.70
N VAL A 157 26.23 -3.46 -32.82
CA VAL A 157 26.58 -4.22 -31.60
C VAL A 157 25.49 -4.05 -30.61
N ASN A 158 24.76 -5.13 -30.31
CA ASN A 158 23.61 -5.08 -29.42
C ASN A 158 23.99 -5.35 -27.97
N LYS A 159 25.01 -6.20 -27.72
CA LYS A 159 25.43 -6.54 -26.36
C LYS A 159 26.91 -7.01 -26.37
N ILE A 160 27.60 -6.69 -25.28
CA ILE A 160 28.97 -7.13 -24.99
C ILE A 160 29.01 -7.81 -23.64
N VAL A 161 29.83 -8.85 -23.51
CA VAL A 161 30.11 -9.53 -22.25
C VAL A 161 31.62 -9.61 -22.05
N PRO A 162 32.17 -8.96 -21.01
CA PRO A 162 33.53 -9.18 -20.56
C PRO A 162 33.75 -10.64 -20.16
N THR A 163 34.95 -11.17 -20.46
CA THR A 163 35.30 -12.57 -20.20
C THR A 163 36.37 -12.71 -19.12
N ALA A 164 36.40 -13.84 -18.42
CA ALA A 164 37.28 -14.09 -17.28
C ALA A 164 38.76 -13.99 -17.64
N ASP A 165 39.11 -14.23 -18.91
CA ASP A 165 40.46 -14.09 -19.48
C ASP A 165 40.84 -12.63 -19.76
N GLY A 166 39.98 -11.65 -19.38
CA GLY A 166 40.20 -10.22 -19.62
C GLY A 166 39.82 -9.75 -21.02
N GLY A 167 39.29 -10.62 -21.88
CA GLY A 167 38.74 -10.32 -23.19
C GLY A 167 37.24 -9.97 -23.13
N PHE A 168 36.53 -10.14 -24.24
CA PHE A 168 35.10 -9.92 -24.34
C PHE A 168 34.44 -10.70 -25.48
N ALA A 169 33.18 -11.01 -25.35
CA ALA A 169 32.34 -11.56 -26.41
C ALA A 169 31.30 -10.54 -26.88
N ILE A 170 30.95 -10.53 -28.13
CA ILE A 170 29.95 -9.65 -28.73
C ILE A 170 28.83 -10.45 -29.40
N ALA A 171 27.62 -9.89 -29.33
CA ALA A 171 26.52 -10.26 -30.19
C ALA A 171 26.01 -9.03 -30.94
N GLY A 172 25.82 -9.14 -32.22
CA GLY A 172 25.34 -8.07 -33.06
C GLY A 172 24.48 -8.54 -34.22
N SER A 173 23.74 -7.63 -34.81
CA SER A 173 22.86 -7.89 -35.93
C SER A 173 23.21 -7.01 -37.14
N ASN A 174 23.03 -7.54 -38.35
CA ASN A 174 23.17 -6.80 -39.60
C ASN A 174 21.81 -6.29 -40.06
N LEU A 175 21.70 -4.97 -40.29
CA LEU A 175 20.45 -4.28 -40.65
C LEU A 175 20.43 -3.80 -42.12
N ALA A 176 21.50 -4.03 -42.90
CA ALA A 176 21.77 -3.27 -44.14
C ALA A 176 20.87 -3.56 -45.34
N ASP A 177 20.48 -4.79 -45.57
CA ASP A 177 19.58 -5.10 -46.68
C ASP A 177 18.87 -6.47 -46.51
N CYS A 178 17.83 -6.67 -47.35
CA CYS A 178 16.92 -7.82 -47.22
C CYS A 178 17.59 -9.20 -47.50
N TYR A 179 18.73 -9.24 -48.09
CA TYR A 179 19.37 -10.50 -48.56
C TYR A 179 20.51 -10.98 -47.67
N ASN A 180 21.07 -10.08 -46.82
CA ASN A 180 22.24 -10.37 -46.00
C ASN A 180 21.98 -10.28 -44.50
N LYS A 181 20.71 -10.41 -44.08
CA LYS A 181 20.35 -10.38 -42.66
C LYS A 181 20.87 -11.59 -41.92
N GLY A 182 21.37 -11.35 -40.70
CA GLY A 182 21.86 -12.39 -39.83
C GLY A 182 22.40 -11.83 -38.55
N TYR A 183 22.93 -12.69 -37.72
CA TYR A 183 23.62 -12.30 -36.52
C TYR A 183 25.09 -12.71 -36.56
N ILE A 184 25.90 -11.95 -35.83
CA ILE A 184 27.30 -12.22 -35.61
C ILE A 184 27.55 -12.43 -34.14
N LEU A 185 28.26 -13.50 -33.83
CA LEU A 185 28.80 -13.80 -32.53
C LEU A 185 30.31 -13.83 -32.66
N ALA A 186 31.03 -13.16 -31.77
CA ALA A 186 32.50 -13.16 -31.81
C ALA A 186 33.09 -13.02 -30.39
N LYS A 187 34.29 -13.57 -30.20
CA LYS A 187 35.09 -13.39 -28.99
C LYS A 187 36.42 -12.74 -29.35
N TYR A 188 36.84 -11.82 -28.54
CA TYR A 188 38.13 -11.13 -28.57
C TYR A 188 38.96 -11.47 -27.33
N SER A 189 40.26 -11.55 -27.46
CA SER A 189 41.22 -11.76 -26.39
C SER A 189 41.36 -10.51 -25.51
N SER A 190 42.10 -10.65 -24.40
CA SER A 190 42.44 -9.53 -23.50
C SER A 190 43.30 -8.44 -24.17
N VAL A 191 43.93 -8.74 -25.30
CA VAL A 191 44.72 -7.79 -26.12
C VAL A 191 43.96 -7.29 -27.35
N GLY A 192 42.68 -7.65 -27.50
CA GLY A 192 41.83 -7.17 -28.61
C GLY A 192 41.90 -8.00 -29.89
N GLU A 193 42.56 -9.14 -29.87
CA GLU A 193 42.65 -10.03 -31.05
C GLU A 193 41.41 -10.90 -31.16
N LEU A 194 40.94 -11.13 -32.37
CA LEU A 194 39.79 -12.01 -32.63
C LEU A 194 40.15 -13.46 -32.35
N VAL A 195 39.47 -14.08 -31.37
CA VAL A 195 39.67 -15.50 -31.01
C VAL A 195 38.86 -16.40 -31.92
N TRP A 196 37.57 -16.09 -32.09
CA TRP A 196 36.65 -16.80 -32.98
C TRP A 196 35.49 -15.90 -33.39
N LYS A 197 34.85 -16.22 -34.51
CA LYS A 197 33.63 -15.59 -35.02
C LYS A 197 32.73 -16.59 -35.68
N GLU A 198 31.42 -16.31 -35.61
CA GLU A 198 30.40 -17.05 -36.31
C GLU A 198 29.40 -16.10 -36.95
N LYS A 199 29.03 -16.39 -38.16
CA LYS A 199 28.05 -15.67 -38.96
C LYS A 199 26.91 -16.64 -39.29
N THR A 200 25.68 -16.30 -38.92
CA THR A 200 24.51 -17.11 -39.22
C THR A 200 23.54 -16.30 -40.07
N PRO A 201 23.40 -16.62 -41.37
CA PRO A 201 22.42 -15.99 -42.23
C PRO A 201 21.00 -16.45 -41.85
N LEU A 202 20.04 -15.54 -41.93
CA LEU A 202 18.61 -15.87 -41.73
C LEU A 202 18.03 -16.33 -43.08
N THR A 203 17.42 -17.49 -43.10
CA THR A 203 17.01 -18.19 -44.34
C THR A 203 15.64 -17.82 -44.90
N ASN A 204 14.84 -16.94 -44.31
CA ASN A 204 13.48 -16.67 -44.78
C ASN A 204 13.08 -15.19 -44.76
N GLY A 205 13.01 -14.58 -45.93
CA GLY A 205 12.12 -13.47 -46.27
C GLY A 205 12.42 -12.09 -45.71
N CYS A 206 12.31 -11.07 -46.57
CA CYS A 206 12.35 -9.66 -46.20
C CYS A 206 11.19 -9.24 -45.29
N VAL A 207 11.44 -9.09 -44.00
CA VAL A 207 10.54 -8.39 -43.07
C VAL A 207 11.36 -7.35 -42.35
N GLN A 208 10.88 -6.07 -42.33
CA GLN A 208 11.48 -4.99 -41.56
C GLN A 208 11.31 -5.26 -40.06
N PHE A 209 12.33 -5.80 -39.38
CA PHE A 209 12.26 -6.03 -37.93
C PHE A 209 13.55 -5.59 -37.24
N ARG A 210 13.38 -5.02 -36.03
CA ARG A 210 14.46 -4.89 -35.05
C ARG A 210 14.75 -6.28 -34.49
N TYR A 211 15.99 -6.69 -34.51
CA TYR A 211 16.49 -7.90 -33.85
C TYR A 211 17.10 -7.50 -32.52
N ASP A 212 16.62 -8.07 -31.46
CA ASP A 212 17.22 -7.91 -30.15
C ASP A 212 18.04 -9.15 -29.84
N ALA A 213 19.36 -9.02 -29.83
CA ALA A 213 20.27 -10.06 -29.37
C ALA A 213 20.66 -9.75 -27.92
N ALA A 214 20.46 -10.71 -27.04
CA ALA A 214 20.95 -10.64 -25.69
C ALA A 214 22.10 -11.63 -25.50
N VAL A 215 23.15 -11.17 -24.83
CA VAL A 215 24.25 -12.03 -24.38
C VAL A 215 24.19 -12.09 -22.88
N SER A 216 24.16 -13.29 -22.27
CA SER A 216 24.31 -13.42 -20.82
C SER A 216 25.78 -13.35 -20.43
N SER A 217 25.99 -13.28 -19.14
CA SER A 217 27.30 -13.45 -18.55
C SER A 217 28.01 -14.71 -19.03
N GLU A 218 29.33 -14.72 -18.94
CA GLU A 218 30.15 -15.90 -19.15
C GLU A 218 29.59 -17.07 -18.32
N ALA A 219 29.38 -18.21 -18.94
CA ALA A 219 28.97 -19.41 -18.22
C ALA A 219 30.09 -19.87 -17.28
N SER A 220 29.75 -20.55 -16.21
CA SER A 220 30.66 -20.97 -15.13
C SER A 220 31.90 -21.77 -15.60
N ASN A 221 31.89 -22.26 -16.83
CA ASN A 221 32.98 -22.99 -17.48
C ASN A 221 33.64 -22.23 -18.62
N GLY A 222 33.59 -20.91 -18.68
CA GLY A 222 34.20 -20.07 -19.70
C GLY A 222 33.48 -20.03 -21.04
N GLY A 223 32.29 -20.57 -21.13
CA GLY A 223 31.45 -20.49 -22.35
C GLY A 223 30.46 -19.34 -22.30
N PHE A 224 29.59 -19.23 -23.32
CA PHE A 224 28.63 -18.12 -23.47
C PHE A 224 27.26 -18.61 -23.84
N ILE A 225 26.21 -17.86 -23.41
CA ILE A 225 24.87 -18.04 -23.92
C ILE A 225 24.45 -16.80 -24.69
N PHE A 226 23.98 -17.03 -25.90
CA PHE A 226 23.40 -16.01 -26.75
C PHE A 226 21.93 -16.30 -26.97
N GLY A 227 21.11 -15.27 -26.75
CA GLY A 227 19.68 -15.32 -27.07
C GLY A 227 19.38 -14.40 -28.25
N ILE A 228 18.63 -14.89 -29.20
CA ILE A 228 18.29 -14.18 -30.44
C ILE A 228 16.78 -14.30 -30.64
N ALA A 229 16.10 -13.15 -30.63
CA ALA A 229 14.66 -13.09 -30.87
C ALA A 229 14.40 -12.86 -32.36
N ASN A 230 13.63 -13.74 -33.00
CA ASN A 230 13.23 -13.67 -34.39
C ASN A 230 11.71 -13.73 -34.53
N ARG A 231 11.22 -13.33 -35.72
CA ARG A 231 9.85 -13.59 -36.17
C ARG A 231 9.86 -14.47 -37.38
N VAL A 232 9.06 -15.50 -37.37
CA VAL A 232 8.92 -16.43 -38.51
C VAL A 232 7.50 -16.30 -39.05
N MET A 233 7.37 -16.06 -40.34
CA MET A 233 6.09 -16.06 -41.05
C MET A 233 5.61 -17.50 -41.19
N THR A 234 4.51 -17.84 -40.57
CA THR A 234 3.92 -19.21 -40.62
C THR A 234 2.78 -19.32 -41.63
N ALA A 235 2.17 -18.21 -42.01
CA ALA A 235 1.16 -18.06 -43.07
C ALA A 235 1.19 -16.61 -43.58
N PRO A 236 0.60 -16.26 -44.72
CA PRO A 236 0.51 -14.88 -45.20
C PRO A 236 -0.04 -13.95 -44.11
N ASN A 237 0.78 -12.96 -43.69
CA ASN A 237 0.53 -12.00 -42.63
C ASN A 237 0.38 -12.57 -41.18
N VAL A 238 0.72 -13.85 -40.95
CA VAL A 238 0.74 -14.48 -39.63
C VAL A 238 2.20 -14.73 -39.24
N TYR A 239 2.62 -14.10 -38.14
CA TYR A 239 3.99 -14.20 -37.65
C TYR A 239 4.00 -14.80 -36.23
N LYS A 240 4.90 -15.75 -36.01
CA LYS A 240 5.19 -16.30 -34.70
C LYS A 240 6.55 -15.82 -34.18
N GLY A 241 6.67 -15.57 -32.89
CA GLY A 241 7.94 -15.27 -32.24
C GLY A 241 8.77 -16.55 -32.08
N VAL A 242 10.05 -16.46 -32.36
CA VAL A 242 11.01 -17.56 -32.23
C VAL A 242 12.23 -17.05 -31.48
N TYR A 243 12.58 -17.72 -30.38
CA TYR A 243 13.79 -17.45 -29.61
C TYR A 243 14.80 -18.55 -29.83
N ASN A 244 15.93 -18.21 -30.45
CA ASN A 244 17.07 -19.11 -30.62
C ASN A 244 18.06 -18.85 -29.49
N LEU A 245 18.33 -19.87 -28.71
CA LEU A 245 19.27 -19.87 -27.61
C LEU A 245 20.45 -20.76 -27.96
N VAL A 246 21.62 -20.17 -27.98
CA VAL A 246 22.84 -20.86 -28.38
C VAL A 246 23.85 -20.80 -27.24
N ARG A 247 24.30 -21.94 -26.75
CA ARG A 247 25.42 -22.02 -25.83
C ARG A 247 26.68 -22.37 -26.58
N LYS A 248 27.71 -21.53 -26.39
CA LYS A 248 29.05 -21.73 -26.94
C LYS A 248 30.01 -22.11 -25.80
N ASN A 249 31.01 -22.94 -26.09
CA ASN A 249 32.16 -23.13 -25.22
C ASN A 249 33.17 -21.98 -25.42
N ALA A 250 34.19 -21.92 -24.58
CA ALA A 250 35.23 -20.88 -24.67
C ALA A 250 35.89 -20.76 -26.02
N GLY A 251 36.05 -21.87 -26.76
CA GLY A 251 36.62 -21.93 -28.11
C GLY A 251 35.63 -21.69 -29.26
N GLY A 252 34.39 -21.29 -28.97
CA GLY A 252 33.36 -20.98 -29.97
C GLY A 252 32.58 -22.18 -30.48
N GLY A 253 32.87 -23.40 -30.05
CA GLY A 253 32.09 -24.60 -30.41
C GLY A 253 30.69 -24.56 -29.80
N THR A 254 29.66 -24.92 -30.56
CA THR A 254 28.29 -24.99 -30.10
C THR A 254 28.12 -26.17 -29.14
N VAL A 255 27.73 -25.89 -27.87
CA VAL A 255 27.46 -26.92 -26.90
C VAL A 255 26.05 -27.44 -27.07
N TRP A 256 25.07 -26.51 -27.20
CA TRP A 256 23.69 -26.80 -27.57
C TRP A 256 23.04 -25.58 -28.25
N LEU A 257 22.04 -25.86 -29.04
CA LEU A 257 21.10 -24.88 -29.63
C LEU A 257 19.70 -25.32 -29.29
N ASN A 258 18.91 -24.40 -28.69
CA ASN A 258 17.51 -24.62 -28.47
C ASN A 258 16.70 -23.52 -29.15
N THR A 259 15.55 -23.90 -29.71
CA THR A 259 14.61 -22.99 -30.35
C THR A 259 13.28 -23.04 -29.59
N ILE A 260 12.91 -21.95 -28.97
CA ILE A 260 11.64 -21.79 -28.30
C ILE A 260 10.69 -21.09 -29.27
N ASN A 261 9.66 -21.83 -29.70
CA ASN A 261 8.59 -21.28 -30.53
C ASN A 261 7.47 -20.76 -29.61
N THR A 262 7.05 -19.54 -29.84
CA THR A 262 5.86 -19.02 -29.14
C THR A 262 4.61 -19.38 -29.95
N ASP A 263 3.58 -19.91 -29.31
CA ASP A 263 2.31 -20.27 -29.97
C ASP A 263 1.42 -19.07 -30.32
N TYR A 264 1.94 -17.85 -30.15
CA TYR A 264 1.18 -16.63 -30.28
C TYR A 264 1.37 -15.94 -31.62
N ASP A 265 0.25 -15.49 -32.22
CA ASP A 265 0.25 -14.70 -33.44
C ASP A 265 0.72 -13.25 -33.11
N VAL A 266 1.85 -12.88 -33.70
CA VAL A 266 2.45 -11.54 -33.53
C VAL A 266 2.19 -10.62 -34.72
N SER A 267 1.27 -10.99 -35.63
CA SER A 267 0.97 -10.25 -36.85
C SER A 267 0.38 -8.87 -36.63
N GLN A 268 -0.41 -8.71 -35.55
CA GLN A 268 -1.08 -7.47 -35.17
C GLN A 268 -0.20 -6.51 -34.34
N VAL A 269 1.04 -6.90 -34.01
CA VAL A 269 1.81 -6.24 -32.96
C VAL A 269 3.17 -5.82 -33.52
N ALA A 270 3.25 -4.57 -33.95
CA ALA A 270 4.51 -3.94 -34.29
C ALA A 270 5.39 -3.84 -33.01
N ASN A 271 6.53 -4.55 -32.94
CA ASN A 271 7.62 -4.44 -31.95
C ASN A 271 7.47 -5.14 -30.60
N LYS A 272 6.79 -6.29 -30.46
CA LYS A 272 6.37 -6.73 -29.11
C LYS A 272 6.89 -8.10 -28.60
N ASN A 273 7.74 -8.80 -29.28
CA ASN A 273 8.44 -9.96 -28.72
C ASN A 273 9.91 -9.61 -28.47
N VAL A 274 10.24 -9.27 -27.24
CA VAL A 274 11.58 -8.84 -26.86
C VAL A 274 12.15 -9.83 -25.87
N LEU A 275 13.36 -10.33 -26.15
CA LEU A 275 14.16 -11.03 -25.16
C LEU A 275 14.67 -9.98 -24.17
N LEU A 276 14.19 -10.01 -22.94
CA LEU A 276 14.45 -8.98 -21.96
C LEU A 276 15.69 -9.26 -21.10
N ALA A 277 15.81 -10.49 -20.60
CA ALA A 277 16.90 -10.89 -19.73
C ALA A 277 17.18 -12.39 -19.81
N GLN A 278 18.41 -12.77 -19.53
CA GLN A 278 18.80 -14.16 -19.36
C GLN A 278 19.89 -14.27 -18.29
N LYS A 279 19.89 -15.39 -17.53
CA LYS A 279 20.83 -15.64 -16.46
C LYS A 279 21.11 -17.11 -16.26
N GLU A 280 22.38 -17.46 -16.01
CA GLU A 280 22.75 -18.77 -15.47
C GLU A 280 22.50 -18.79 -13.96
N LEU A 281 21.84 -19.84 -13.49
CA LEU A 281 21.54 -20.07 -12.09
C LEU A 281 22.67 -20.84 -11.40
N PRO A 282 22.80 -20.75 -10.07
CA PRO A 282 23.84 -21.47 -9.32
C PRO A 282 23.85 -22.99 -9.53
N ASN A 283 22.72 -23.58 -9.93
CA ASN A 283 22.60 -25.00 -10.25
C ASN A 283 22.97 -25.35 -11.71
N GLY A 284 23.48 -24.39 -12.48
CA GLY A 284 23.84 -24.55 -13.88
C GLY A 284 22.66 -24.53 -14.87
N ASN A 285 21.44 -24.32 -14.42
CA ASN A 285 20.28 -24.08 -15.28
C ASN A 285 20.26 -22.63 -15.78
N TYR A 286 19.38 -22.34 -16.74
CA TYR A 286 19.26 -21.01 -17.34
C TYR A 286 17.84 -20.50 -17.22
N LYS A 287 17.73 -19.26 -16.81
CA LYS A 287 16.47 -18.53 -16.75
C LYS A 287 16.44 -17.46 -17.84
N ILE A 288 15.34 -17.41 -18.59
CA ILE A 288 15.16 -16.52 -19.73
C ILE A 288 13.82 -15.83 -19.58
N LEU A 289 13.82 -14.52 -19.69
CA LEU A 289 12.62 -13.69 -19.57
C LEU A 289 12.31 -13.00 -20.89
N THR A 290 11.09 -13.16 -21.37
CA THR A 290 10.58 -12.50 -22.58
C THR A 290 9.31 -11.73 -22.26
N LEU A 291 9.05 -10.65 -22.97
CA LEU A 291 7.82 -9.88 -22.86
C LEU A 291 6.83 -10.33 -23.94
N TYR A 292 5.62 -10.64 -23.52
CA TYR A 292 4.45 -10.83 -24.35
C TYR A 292 3.41 -9.75 -24.01
N ASP A 293 3.02 -8.92 -24.97
CA ASP A 293 1.98 -7.92 -24.77
C ASP A 293 0.74 -8.22 -25.61
N VAL A 294 -0.42 -8.07 -25.01
CA VAL A 294 -1.72 -8.43 -25.61
C VAL A 294 -2.64 -7.24 -25.84
N SER A 295 -2.36 -6.06 -25.31
CA SER A 295 -3.33 -4.95 -25.34
C SER A 295 -2.88 -3.75 -26.17
N GLY A 296 -3.77 -3.34 -27.07
CA GLY A 296 -3.54 -2.25 -28.01
C GLY A 296 -3.20 -0.89 -27.38
N GLY A 297 -2.23 -0.22 -27.96
CA GLY A 297 -2.03 1.23 -28.00
C GLY A 297 -1.60 1.97 -26.74
N ASN A 298 -2.04 1.61 -25.56
CA ASN A 298 -1.64 2.22 -24.28
C ASN A 298 -1.09 1.13 -23.36
N TYR A 299 0.22 1.17 -23.11
CA TYR A 299 0.92 0.21 -22.23
C TYR A 299 0.47 0.35 -20.77
N THR A 300 -0.62 -0.29 -20.39
CA THR A 300 -1.13 -0.33 -19.02
C THR A 300 -0.75 -1.61 -18.27
N GLY A 301 -0.09 -2.55 -18.92
CA GLY A 301 0.36 -3.82 -18.33
C GLY A 301 1.07 -4.69 -19.35
N GLY A 302 1.79 -5.71 -18.88
CA GLY A 302 2.48 -6.66 -19.73
C GLY A 302 2.42 -8.07 -19.17
N THR A 303 2.42 -9.06 -20.06
CA THR A 303 2.59 -10.46 -19.70
C THR A 303 4.03 -10.87 -19.99
N PHE A 304 4.69 -11.46 -19.00
CA PHE A 304 6.01 -12.05 -19.14
C PHE A 304 5.91 -13.55 -19.28
N LEU A 305 6.77 -14.11 -20.15
CA LEU A 305 7.04 -15.53 -20.21
C LEU A 305 8.45 -15.76 -19.67
N GLN A 306 8.55 -16.60 -18.66
CA GLN A 306 9.80 -17.02 -18.07
C GLN A 306 10.05 -18.49 -18.42
N TYR A 307 11.16 -18.75 -19.09
CA TYR A 307 11.58 -20.10 -19.44
C TYR A 307 12.74 -20.52 -18.54
N THR A 308 12.66 -21.73 -18.01
CA THR A 308 13.78 -22.36 -17.30
C THR A 308 14.31 -23.53 -18.14
N LEU A 309 15.59 -23.47 -18.49
CA LEU A 309 16.27 -24.51 -19.22
C LEU A 309 17.27 -25.24 -18.33
N SER A 310 17.46 -26.52 -18.57
CA SER A 310 18.54 -27.28 -17.94
C SER A 310 19.91 -26.82 -18.42
N SER A 311 20.95 -27.26 -17.74
CA SER A 311 22.35 -27.07 -18.18
C SER A 311 22.65 -27.66 -19.58
N SER A 312 21.87 -28.65 -20.02
CA SER A 312 21.92 -29.24 -21.36
C SER A 312 21.07 -28.49 -22.39
N GLY A 313 20.39 -27.42 -22.03
CA GLY A 313 19.54 -26.62 -22.91
C GLY A 313 18.10 -27.14 -23.05
N THR A 314 17.69 -28.19 -22.34
CA THR A 314 16.32 -28.71 -22.40
C THR A 314 15.38 -27.81 -21.62
N LEU A 315 14.21 -27.47 -22.18
CA LEU A 315 13.18 -26.71 -21.48
C LEU A 315 12.62 -27.53 -20.31
N ILE A 316 12.75 -27.02 -19.12
CA ILE A 316 12.26 -27.63 -17.86
C ILE A 316 10.88 -27.09 -17.52
N GLN A 317 10.72 -25.76 -17.59
CA GLN A 317 9.53 -25.06 -17.09
C GLN A 317 9.26 -23.80 -17.91
N THR A 318 7.99 -23.48 -18.08
CA THR A 318 7.53 -22.20 -18.61
C THR A 318 6.53 -21.61 -17.63
N ASP A 319 6.82 -20.44 -17.13
CA ASP A 319 5.94 -19.67 -16.25
C ASP A 319 5.40 -18.47 -17.01
N THR A 320 4.13 -18.15 -16.80
CA THR A 320 3.48 -16.97 -17.36
C THR A 320 2.97 -16.12 -16.22
N PHE A 321 3.33 -14.85 -16.20
CA PHE A 321 2.80 -13.91 -15.22
C PHE A 321 2.48 -12.56 -15.87
N THR A 322 1.35 -12.02 -15.47
CA THR A 322 0.87 -10.71 -15.93
C THR A 322 0.98 -9.72 -14.78
N PHE A 323 1.55 -8.56 -15.03
CA PHE A 323 1.54 -7.49 -14.06
C PHE A 323 0.88 -6.24 -14.67
N ASN A 324 0.00 -5.64 -13.89
CA ASN A 324 -0.62 -4.37 -14.21
C ASN A 324 0.18 -3.27 -13.51
N LEU A 325 1.10 -2.67 -14.23
CA LEU A 325 1.65 -1.39 -13.80
C LEU A 325 0.89 -0.30 -14.54
N PRO A 326 0.43 0.75 -13.86
CA PRO A 326 -0.03 1.95 -14.54
C PRO A 326 1.22 2.61 -15.15
N LEU A 327 1.62 2.12 -16.32
CA LEU A 327 2.69 2.68 -17.12
C LEU A 327 2.09 3.91 -17.80
N SER A 328 2.25 5.08 -17.21
CA SER A 328 1.84 6.34 -17.83
C SER A 328 2.74 6.62 -19.04
N GLY A 329 2.27 6.23 -20.23
CA GLY A 329 2.78 6.63 -21.53
C GLY A 329 4.23 6.23 -21.83
N TYR A 330 4.42 5.34 -22.81
CA TYR A 330 5.71 5.02 -23.46
C TYR A 330 6.89 4.67 -22.54
N GLU A 331 6.69 3.77 -21.58
CA GLU A 331 7.85 3.21 -20.86
C GLU A 331 8.60 2.22 -21.78
N ASN A 332 9.75 2.61 -22.28
CA ASN A 332 10.66 1.70 -22.97
C ASN A 332 11.21 0.69 -21.96
N LEU A 333 10.77 -0.56 -22.03
CA LEU A 333 11.27 -1.69 -21.23
C LEU A 333 12.68 -2.12 -21.66
N ARG A 334 13.59 -1.18 -21.90
CA ARG A 334 14.92 -1.47 -22.44
C ARG A 334 15.87 -2.10 -21.43
N ASN A 335 15.62 -1.94 -20.15
CA ASN A 335 16.51 -2.41 -19.11
C ASN A 335 15.76 -3.31 -18.12
N VAL A 336 15.83 -4.61 -18.36
CA VAL A 336 15.34 -5.66 -17.46
C VAL A 336 16.50 -6.57 -17.12
N ILE A 337 16.73 -6.85 -15.85
CA ILE A 337 17.70 -7.86 -15.40
C ILE A 337 17.07 -8.85 -14.44
N ILE A 338 17.73 -9.97 -14.26
CA ILE A 338 17.47 -10.93 -13.19
C ILE A 338 18.58 -10.74 -12.15
N ASP A 339 18.23 -10.29 -10.92
CA ASP A 339 19.20 -10.01 -9.86
C ASP A 339 19.83 -11.30 -9.29
N LYS A 340 20.76 -11.19 -8.37
CA LYS A 340 21.44 -12.35 -7.78
C LYS A 340 20.52 -13.31 -7.01
N ASN A 341 19.37 -12.83 -6.55
CA ASN A 341 18.34 -13.60 -5.86
C ASN A 341 17.20 -14.05 -6.80
N GLU A 342 17.46 -14.02 -8.12
CA GLU A 342 16.52 -14.38 -9.18
C GLU A 342 15.28 -13.46 -9.29
N ASN A 343 15.26 -12.29 -8.63
CA ASN A 343 14.20 -11.32 -8.80
C ASN A 343 14.35 -10.58 -10.14
N ILE A 344 13.23 -10.06 -10.64
CA ILE A 344 13.17 -9.33 -11.90
C ILE A 344 13.17 -7.83 -11.59
N ILE A 345 14.14 -7.10 -12.14
CA ILE A 345 14.24 -5.66 -12.02
C ILE A 345 13.87 -5.04 -13.36
N ILE A 346 12.90 -4.14 -13.35
CA ILE A 346 12.40 -3.43 -14.53
C ILE A 346 12.67 -1.95 -14.35
N LEU A 347 13.45 -1.38 -15.27
CA LEU A 347 13.64 0.05 -15.37
C LEU A 347 12.70 0.62 -16.43
N GLY A 348 11.74 1.44 -15.98
CA GLY A 348 10.91 2.26 -16.84
C GLY A 348 11.44 3.69 -16.96
N GLN A 349 10.80 4.54 -17.74
CA GLN A 349 11.24 5.94 -17.90
C GLN A 349 11.18 6.73 -16.59
N LYS A 350 10.24 6.44 -15.71
CA LYS A 350 10.04 7.18 -14.45
C LYS A 350 10.16 6.31 -13.21
N SER A 351 10.14 5.00 -13.37
CA SER A 351 10.09 4.07 -12.24
C SER A 351 11.08 2.94 -12.38
N ILE A 352 11.57 2.45 -11.26
CA ILE A 352 12.22 1.16 -11.13
C ILE A 352 11.31 0.24 -10.32
N THR A 353 11.14 -0.98 -10.80
CA THR A 353 10.24 -1.96 -10.22
C THR A 353 11.00 -3.25 -9.97
N LYS A 354 10.84 -3.82 -8.78
CA LYS A 354 11.35 -5.15 -8.44
C LYS A 354 10.19 -6.11 -8.26
N LEU A 355 10.25 -7.20 -9.02
CA LEU A 355 9.36 -8.34 -8.89
C LEU A 355 10.18 -9.52 -8.37
N ASP A 356 9.55 -10.43 -7.65
CA ASP A 356 10.22 -11.68 -7.34
C ASP A 356 10.32 -12.60 -8.57
N ASN A 357 10.90 -13.77 -8.38
CA ASN A 357 11.14 -14.75 -9.45
C ASN A 357 9.86 -15.36 -10.07
N LYS A 358 8.68 -14.97 -9.57
CA LYS A 358 7.35 -15.37 -10.06
C LYS A 358 6.49 -14.17 -10.47
N GLY A 359 7.09 -12.99 -10.59
CA GLY A 359 6.44 -11.79 -11.08
C GLY A 359 5.62 -11.01 -10.05
N ARG A 360 5.68 -11.38 -8.75
CA ARG A 360 5.01 -10.59 -7.70
C ARG A 360 5.76 -9.32 -7.45
N LEU A 361 5.04 -8.23 -7.30
CA LEU A 361 5.60 -6.93 -6.97
C LEU A 361 6.20 -6.98 -5.54
N LEU A 362 7.51 -6.86 -5.45
CA LEU A 362 8.20 -6.67 -4.18
C LEU A 362 8.19 -5.19 -3.79
N TRP A 363 8.53 -4.33 -4.73
CA TRP A 363 8.43 -2.89 -4.56
C TRP A 363 8.51 -2.16 -5.92
N ARG A 364 8.00 -0.93 -5.96
CA ARG A 364 8.15 0.04 -7.06
C ARG A 364 8.56 1.38 -6.50
N ARG A 365 9.45 2.08 -7.21
CA ARG A 365 9.88 3.43 -6.87
C ARG A 365 9.84 4.32 -8.09
N THR A 366 9.41 5.54 -7.86
CA THR A 366 9.44 6.66 -8.80
C THR A 366 10.37 7.72 -8.24
N PRO A 367 11.70 7.55 -8.34
CA PRO A 367 12.67 8.36 -7.60
C PRO A 367 12.53 9.87 -7.84
N PHE A 368 11.95 10.26 -8.97
CA PHE A 368 11.78 11.67 -9.31
C PHE A 368 10.50 12.30 -8.75
N ASP A 369 9.47 11.50 -8.43
CA ASP A 369 8.25 12.03 -7.82
C ASP A 369 8.50 12.49 -6.37
N ASP A 370 9.48 11.86 -5.71
CA ASP A 370 9.93 12.22 -4.37
C ASP A 370 10.83 13.48 -4.36
N LEU A 371 11.29 13.92 -5.54
CA LEU A 371 12.19 15.03 -5.69
C LEU A 371 11.44 16.24 -6.27
N ARG A 372 11.05 17.17 -5.43
CA ARG A 372 10.79 18.55 -5.87
C ARG A 372 12.12 19.25 -6.13
N ILE A 373 12.88 18.77 -7.12
CA ILE A 373 14.21 19.33 -7.45
C ILE A 373 14.06 20.73 -8.05
N TYR A 374 12.92 21.03 -8.66
CA TYR A 374 12.60 22.36 -9.16
C TYR A 374 11.13 22.66 -8.89
N ASP A 375 10.82 23.85 -8.40
CA ASP A 375 9.47 24.40 -8.34
C ASP A 375 8.84 24.62 -9.74
N ASN A 376 9.47 24.06 -10.78
CA ASN A 376 9.02 24.18 -12.15
C ASN A 376 8.39 22.87 -12.64
N PRO A 377 7.06 22.83 -12.81
CA PRO A 377 6.33 21.65 -13.27
C PRO A 377 6.67 21.20 -14.70
N SER A 378 7.48 21.97 -15.44
CA SER A 378 7.87 21.66 -16.81
C SER A 378 9.16 20.84 -16.93
N THR A 379 9.87 20.51 -15.86
CA THR A 379 11.05 19.65 -15.90
C THR A 379 10.66 18.18 -15.92
N LYS A 380 11.00 17.49 -17.02
CA LYS A 380 10.75 16.04 -17.15
C LYS A 380 12.04 15.28 -16.93
N PHE A 381 12.06 14.40 -15.93
CA PHE A 381 13.14 13.46 -15.71
C PHE A 381 12.83 12.08 -16.29
N HIS A 382 13.85 11.43 -16.84
CA HIS A 382 13.78 10.07 -17.35
C HIS A 382 14.93 9.24 -16.78
N LEU A 383 14.61 8.07 -16.25
CA LEU A 383 15.61 7.09 -15.86
C LEU A 383 16.29 6.51 -17.11
N THR A 384 17.59 6.38 -17.08
CA THR A 384 18.38 5.91 -18.24
C THR A 384 19.08 4.60 -18.01
N CYS A 385 19.63 4.41 -16.81
CA CYS A 385 20.43 3.22 -16.49
C CYS A 385 20.35 2.88 -15.00
N TYR A 386 20.73 1.65 -14.67
CA TYR A 386 20.86 1.18 -13.29
C TYR A 386 21.87 0.04 -13.19
N ALA A 387 22.38 -0.19 -12.00
CA ALA A 387 23.28 -1.30 -11.69
C ALA A 387 22.96 -1.90 -10.31
N GLU A 388 23.14 -3.21 -10.17
CA GLU A 388 23.08 -3.90 -8.88
C GLU A 388 24.45 -3.87 -8.21
N THR A 389 24.52 -3.46 -6.94
CA THR A 389 25.75 -3.51 -6.15
C THR A 389 26.02 -4.93 -5.63
N PRO A 390 27.26 -5.25 -5.19
CA PRO A 390 27.57 -6.56 -4.61
C PRO A 390 26.66 -6.93 -3.42
N GLU A 391 26.19 -5.96 -2.65
CA GLU A 391 25.27 -6.16 -1.51
C GLU A 391 23.82 -6.41 -1.94
N GLY A 392 23.50 -6.21 -3.23
CA GLY A 392 22.15 -6.36 -3.80
C GLY A 392 21.29 -5.11 -3.71
N ASN A 393 21.91 -3.95 -3.49
CA ASN A 393 21.25 -2.66 -3.65
C ASN A 393 21.32 -2.20 -5.12
N TYR A 394 20.65 -1.10 -5.45
CA TYR A 394 20.58 -0.60 -6.82
C TYR A 394 21.03 0.85 -6.87
N ILE A 395 21.85 1.17 -7.85
CA ILE A 395 22.19 2.54 -8.21
C ILE A 395 21.44 2.84 -9.51
N VAL A 396 20.66 3.91 -9.53
CA VAL A 396 19.83 4.29 -10.66
C VAL A 396 20.18 5.70 -11.08
N ALA A 397 20.37 5.92 -12.37
CA ALA A 397 20.66 7.22 -12.90
C ALA A 397 19.67 7.66 -13.97
N GLY A 398 19.51 8.95 -14.13
CA GLY A 398 18.60 9.51 -15.10
C GLY A 398 18.92 10.96 -15.48
N ASN A 399 18.23 11.46 -16.49
CA ASN A 399 18.42 12.79 -17.06
C ASN A 399 17.13 13.61 -16.98
N GLY A 400 17.27 14.90 -16.62
CA GLY A 400 16.19 15.87 -16.65
C GLY A 400 16.35 16.83 -17.82
N THR A 401 15.25 17.14 -18.52
CA THR A 401 15.20 18.17 -19.58
C THR A 401 14.37 19.34 -19.12
N GLN A 402 14.95 20.54 -19.12
CA GLN A 402 14.20 21.80 -18.94
C GLN A 402 13.55 22.20 -20.27
N THR A 403 12.25 22.49 -20.25
CA THR A 403 11.49 22.91 -21.45
C THR A 403 11.58 24.40 -21.74
N THR A 404 12.26 25.19 -20.91
CA THR A 404 12.41 26.64 -21.11
C THR A 404 13.86 27.02 -21.45
N ASN A 405 14.08 27.30 -22.72
CA ASN A 405 15.14 28.13 -23.32
C ASN A 405 16.62 27.86 -23.06
N ASN A 406 17.04 26.71 -22.54
CA ASN A 406 18.46 26.33 -22.67
C ASN A 406 18.61 24.82 -22.56
N ASN A 407 19.33 24.21 -23.47
CA ASN A 407 19.66 22.79 -23.60
C ASN A 407 20.51 22.21 -22.45
N ASN A 408 20.32 22.64 -21.21
CA ASN A 408 21.05 22.09 -20.07
C ASN A 408 20.23 20.91 -19.53
N SER A 409 20.61 19.70 -19.92
CA SER A 409 20.17 18.49 -19.25
C SER A 409 20.94 18.32 -17.93
N THR A 410 20.25 17.91 -16.90
CA THR A 410 20.81 17.64 -15.57
C THR A 410 20.76 16.16 -15.28
N GLY A 411 21.89 15.54 -14.94
CA GLY A 411 21.94 14.15 -14.51
C GLY A 411 21.59 14.02 -13.02
N ALA A 412 20.95 12.92 -12.65
CA ALA A 412 20.68 12.57 -11.26
C ALA A 412 20.98 11.09 -11.01
N ILE A 413 21.46 10.77 -9.82
CA ILE A 413 21.78 9.42 -9.39
C ILE A 413 21.03 9.13 -8.09
N PHE A 414 20.46 7.94 -7.99
CA PHE A 414 19.72 7.47 -6.83
C PHE A 414 20.28 6.14 -6.35
N TYR A 415 20.36 6.00 -5.05
CA TYR A 415 20.65 4.73 -4.41
C TYR A 415 19.35 4.14 -3.85
N ILE A 416 19.05 2.90 -4.22
CA ILE A 416 17.87 2.17 -3.78
C ILE A 416 18.32 0.88 -3.13
N THR A 417 17.95 0.65 -1.88
CA THR A 417 18.30 -0.57 -1.17
C THR A 417 17.56 -1.79 -1.73
N ALA A 418 18.03 -2.99 -1.43
CA ALA A 418 17.45 -4.25 -1.88
C ALA A 418 15.95 -4.38 -1.52
N ASP A 419 15.53 -3.76 -0.43
CA ASP A 419 14.14 -3.67 0.04
C ASP A 419 13.36 -2.47 -0.56
N GLY A 420 13.94 -1.75 -1.49
CA GLY A 420 13.29 -0.69 -2.26
C GLY A 420 13.23 0.66 -1.58
N ARG A 421 14.03 0.93 -0.56
CA ARG A 421 14.09 2.26 0.06
C ARG A 421 15.01 3.18 -0.74
N THR A 422 14.51 4.35 -1.09
CA THR A 422 15.37 5.43 -1.61
C THR A 422 16.06 6.05 -0.42
N ARG A 423 17.38 6.00 -0.37
CA ARG A 423 18.13 6.54 0.76
C ARG A 423 19.05 7.64 0.32
N THR A 424 19.11 8.61 1.20
CA THR A 424 20.21 9.55 1.20
C THR A 424 20.71 9.79 2.59
N LYS A 425 19.81 9.78 3.57
CA LYS A 425 20.13 10.02 4.99
C LYS A 425 19.29 9.09 5.85
N ILE A 426 19.75 8.82 7.06
CA ILE A 426 19.03 7.99 8.01
C ILE A 426 18.91 8.72 9.34
N ILE A 427 17.68 8.83 9.82
CA ILE A 427 17.42 9.10 11.23
C ILE A 427 17.19 7.74 11.89
N TYR A 428 18.01 7.40 12.85
CA TYR A 428 17.91 6.13 13.57
C TYR A 428 17.97 6.34 15.06
N GLY A 429 17.53 5.37 15.83
CA GLY A 429 17.53 5.44 17.28
C GLY A 429 16.66 4.37 17.90
N ALA A 430 16.29 4.57 19.15
CA ALA A 430 15.40 3.69 19.88
C ALA A 430 14.31 4.48 20.59
N VAL A 431 13.11 3.90 20.65
CA VAL A 431 12.04 4.28 21.57
C VAL A 431 12.12 3.35 22.76
N PHE A 432 12.22 3.89 23.95
CA PHE A 432 12.41 3.12 25.19
C PHE A 432 11.64 3.73 26.34
N ALA A 433 11.28 2.89 27.33
CA ALA A 433 10.67 3.30 28.57
C ALA A 433 11.72 3.87 29.51
N ASP A 434 11.74 5.19 29.65
CA ASP A 434 12.59 5.93 30.58
C ASP A 434 11.97 5.84 31.98
N ILE A 435 12.40 4.81 32.74
CA ILE A 435 11.85 4.51 34.06
C ILE A 435 12.46 5.39 35.15
N ASP A 436 13.72 5.79 34.98
CA ASP A 436 14.45 6.62 35.94
C ASP A 436 14.22 8.13 35.72
N ASN A 437 13.44 8.49 34.70
CA ASN A 437 13.07 9.86 34.32
C ASN A 437 14.27 10.78 34.01
N ASN A 438 15.36 10.21 33.48
CA ASN A 438 16.56 10.97 33.15
C ASN A 438 16.64 11.41 31.67
N CYS A 439 15.70 10.94 30.83
CA CYS A 439 15.64 11.16 29.39
C CYS A 439 16.86 10.66 28.60
N MET A 440 17.59 9.67 29.14
CA MET A 440 18.75 9.04 28.53
C MET A 440 18.58 7.52 28.58
N VAL A 441 19.13 6.81 27.58
CA VAL A 441 19.06 5.35 27.54
C VAL A 441 19.90 4.76 28.68
N SER A 442 19.27 3.96 29.51
CA SER A 442 19.88 3.23 30.62
C SER A 442 19.84 1.71 30.41
N ALA A 443 20.77 0.95 31.00
CA ALA A 443 20.96 -0.47 30.74
C ALA A 443 19.73 -1.36 31.05
N ASN A 444 18.83 -0.90 31.91
CA ASN A 444 17.65 -1.65 32.38
C ASN A 444 16.36 -1.22 31.66
N GLU A 445 16.46 -0.32 30.71
CA GLU A 445 15.30 0.23 30.03
C GLU A 445 14.94 -0.61 28.81
N ARG A 446 13.63 -0.86 28.67
CA ARG A 446 13.08 -1.67 27.62
C ARG A 446 12.76 -0.82 26.40
N GLY A 447 13.14 -1.32 25.22
CA GLY A 447 12.64 -0.81 23.96
C GLY A 447 11.14 -1.10 23.77
N TYR A 448 10.46 -0.22 23.05
CA TYR A 448 9.05 -0.35 22.69
C TYR A 448 8.90 -0.71 21.22
N GLN A 449 8.31 -1.89 20.93
CA GLN A 449 8.06 -2.33 19.55
C GLN A 449 6.76 -1.77 18.97
N ASN A 450 6.66 -1.74 17.64
CA ASN A 450 5.47 -1.40 16.89
C ASN A 450 4.95 0.03 17.13
N LEU A 451 5.79 0.94 17.62
CA LEU A 451 5.43 2.35 17.70
C LEU A 451 5.76 3.07 16.40
N VAL A 452 4.85 3.91 15.95
CA VAL A 452 5.06 4.74 14.77
C VAL A 452 5.98 5.90 15.14
N VAL A 453 7.13 5.99 14.47
CA VAL A 453 8.03 7.13 14.51
C VAL A 453 7.75 7.98 13.28
N LYS A 454 7.55 9.28 13.49
CA LYS A 454 7.21 10.26 12.48
C LYS A 454 8.33 11.29 12.34
N ALA A 455 8.72 11.60 11.10
CA ALA A 455 9.58 12.73 10.76
C ALA A 455 8.83 13.69 9.83
N GLU A 456 8.77 14.95 10.19
CA GLU A 456 8.09 15.99 9.43
C GLU A 456 9.08 17.04 8.92
N LYS A 457 8.99 17.35 7.63
CA LYS A 457 9.74 18.40 6.96
C LYS A 457 8.80 19.19 6.07
N TYR A 458 8.50 20.46 6.40
CA TYR A 458 7.50 21.26 5.69
C TYR A 458 6.17 20.49 5.52
N ASN A 459 5.79 20.16 4.28
CA ASN A 459 4.56 19.44 3.95
C ASN A 459 4.80 17.95 3.68
N GLN A 460 5.97 17.41 4.00
CA GLN A 460 6.30 16.00 3.82
C GLN A 460 6.37 15.31 5.18
N THR A 461 5.79 14.12 5.25
CA THR A 461 5.82 13.29 6.45
C THR A 461 6.31 11.90 6.08
N PHE A 462 7.23 11.37 6.89
CA PHE A 462 7.82 10.05 6.73
C PHE A 462 7.53 9.25 7.99
N TYR A 463 7.26 7.96 7.85
CA TYR A 463 6.92 7.07 8.94
C TYR A 463 7.78 5.81 8.91
N THR A 464 8.05 5.26 10.08
CA THR A 464 8.61 3.92 10.29
C THR A 464 8.06 3.32 11.57
N LEU A 465 8.25 2.03 11.77
CA LEU A 465 7.90 1.33 13.01
C LEU A 465 9.15 0.95 13.78
N THR A 466 9.03 0.90 15.10
CA THR A 466 10.06 0.31 15.96
C THR A 466 10.00 -1.21 15.88
N ASP A 467 11.14 -1.86 15.89
CA ASP A 467 11.29 -3.30 15.94
C ASP A 467 11.12 -3.89 17.37
N SER A 468 11.34 -5.19 17.52
CA SER A 468 11.22 -5.89 18.81
C SER A 468 12.20 -5.40 19.89
N ALA A 469 13.28 -4.71 19.52
CA ALA A 469 14.22 -4.08 20.43
C ALA A 469 13.88 -2.59 20.70
N GLY A 470 12.81 -2.08 20.09
CA GLY A 470 12.43 -0.67 20.14
C GLY A 470 13.25 0.20 19.19
N THR A 471 14.13 -0.36 18.36
CA THR A 471 14.98 0.39 17.45
C THR A 471 14.22 0.76 16.18
N TYR A 472 14.59 1.86 15.56
CA TYR A 472 14.01 2.30 14.31
C TYR A 472 15.04 2.87 13.35
N ASN A 473 14.77 2.72 12.07
CA ASN A 473 15.50 3.34 10.98
C ASN A 473 14.52 4.07 10.08
N LEU A 474 14.71 5.37 9.93
CA LEU A 474 13.85 6.22 9.11
C LEU A 474 14.67 6.88 7.99
N PRO A 475 14.62 6.33 6.77
CA PRO A 475 15.29 6.91 5.62
C PRO A 475 14.60 8.22 5.21
N VAL A 476 15.39 9.29 5.09
CA VAL A 476 14.91 10.65 4.75
C VAL A 476 15.95 11.38 3.88
N ASP A 477 15.68 12.61 3.52
CA ASP A 477 16.58 13.51 2.79
C ASP A 477 17.42 14.39 3.69
N THR A 478 18.32 15.17 3.07
CA THR A 478 18.89 16.35 3.73
C THR A 478 17.79 17.35 4.07
N GLY A 479 17.90 17.96 5.24
CA GLY A 479 16.98 19.00 5.68
C GLY A 479 16.76 19.01 7.17
N ILE A 480 15.88 19.88 7.60
CA ILE A 480 15.48 20.02 9.00
C ILE A 480 14.20 19.23 9.21
N TYR A 481 14.25 18.29 10.15
CA TYR A 481 13.14 17.40 10.50
C TYR A 481 12.71 17.59 11.94
N ASN A 482 11.42 17.50 12.15
CA ASN A 482 10.80 17.40 13.46
C ASN A 482 10.43 15.96 13.71
N ILE A 483 11.07 15.27 14.66
CA ILE A 483 10.91 13.86 14.94
C ILE A 483 10.03 13.68 16.16
N SER A 484 9.03 12.82 16.05
CA SER A 484 8.14 12.47 17.16
C SER A 484 7.79 10.99 17.11
N VAL A 485 7.32 10.45 18.23
CA VAL A 485 6.83 9.08 18.35
C VAL A 485 5.37 9.08 18.77
N GLN A 486 4.59 8.16 18.23
CA GLN A 486 3.27 7.84 18.74
C GLN A 486 3.40 7.20 20.12
N LEU A 487 2.72 7.74 21.11
CA LEU A 487 2.69 7.14 22.43
C LEU A 487 1.75 5.91 22.44
N PRO A 488 2.07 4.85 23.18
CA PRO A 488 1.16 3.70 23.31
C PRO A 488 -0.20 4.10 23.86
N ASN A 489 -0.19 5.02 24.81
CA ASN A 489 -1.36 5.72 25.34
C ASN A 489 -0.90 7.02 26.00
N SER A 490 -1.42 8.15 25.55
CA SER A 490 -1.03 9.47 26.07
C SER A 490 -1.46 9.74 27.50
N LEU A 491 -2.34 8.92 28.08
CA LEU A 491 -2.75 9.04 29.50
C LEU A 491 -1.73 8.39 30.44
N PHE A 492 -1.04 7.35 29.99
CA PHE A 492 -0.06 6.59 30.79
C PHE A 492 1.38 6.88 30.43
N TRP A 493 1.61 7.52 29.27
CA TRP A 493 2.91 7.80 28.75
C TRP A 493 3.03 9.24 28.29
N ARG A 494 4.18 9.83 28.50
CA ARG A 494 4.55 11.13 27.94
C ARG A 494 5.91 11.01 27.27
N SER A 495 6.15 11.77 26.22
CA SER A 495 7.50 11.91 25.66
C SER A 495 8.32 12.87 26.51
N CYS A 496 9.61 12.65 26.70
CA CYS A 496 10.52 13.58 27.36
C CYS A 496 10.51 14.96 26.68
N GLN A 497 10.41 14.95 25.35
CA GLN A 497 10.17 16.14 24.52
C GLN A 497 9.06 15.85 23.52
N PRO A 498 8.18 16.81 23.25
CA PRO A 498 7.10 16.62 22.28
C PRO A 498 7.62 16.26 20.89
N SER A 499 8.81 16.76 20.54
CA SER A 499 9.51 16.44 19.30
C SER A 499 10.98 16.84 19.37
N TYR A 500 11.77 16.25 18.49
CA TYR A 500 13.21 16.46 18.39
C TYR A 500 13.54 17.09 17.04
N LEU A 501 14.10 18.31 17.06
CA LEU A 501 14.50 19.00 15.85
C LEU A 501 15.90 18.51 15.44
N VAL A 502 16.05 17.98 14.24
CA VAL A 502 17.32 17.51 13.69
C VAL A 502 17.59 18.16 12.34
N ASN A 503 18.85 18.48 12.09
CA ASN A 503 19.30 19.03 10.82
C ASN A 503 20.27 18.05 10.15
N LEU A 504 19.80 17.37 9.11
CA LEU A 504 20.59 16.49 8.27
C LEU A 504 21.21 17.29 7.12
N THR A 505 22.51 17.40 7.14
CA THR A 505 23.27 18.10 6.10
C THR A 505 23.95 17.10 5.17
N THR A 506 24.54 17.58 4.09
CA THR A 506 25.35 16.73 3.19
C THR A 506 26.55 16.11 3.92
N ALA A 507 27.07 16.79 4.95
CA ALA A 507 28.20 16.31 5.74
C ALA A 507 27.81 15.31 6.85
N SER A 508 26.51 15.21 7.19
CA SER A 508 26.02 14.32 8.23
C SER A 508 25.14 13.23 7.61
N PRO A 509 25.70 12.05 7.39
CA PRO A 509 25.03 10.97 6.69
C PRO A 509 23.87 10.37 7.48
N SER A 510 24.05 10.23 8.75
CA SER A 510 23.04 9.68 9.67
C SER A 510 23.06 10.46 10.99
N ILE A 511 21.95 10.41 11.68
CA ILE A 511 21.82 11.01 13.00
C ILE A 511 21.09 10.06 13.94
N ASN A 512 21.65 9.89 15.14
CA ASN A 512 21.00 9.14 16.20
C ASN A 512 20.02 10.03 16.97
N VAL A 513 18.76 9.60 17.09
CA VAL A 513 17.72 10.30 17.86
C VAL A 513 16.99 9.26 18.69
N ASN A 514 17.31 9.18 19.95
CA ASN A 514 16.59 8.36 20.90
C ASN A 514 15.34 9.09 21.40
N LEU A 515 14.23 8.36 21.49
CA LEU A 515 12.91 8.88 21.82
C LEU A 515 12.43 8.26 23.14
N PRO A 516 12.87 8.78 24.30
CA PRO A 516 12.46 8.28 25.59
C PRO A 516 11.00 8.64 25.86
N ILE A 517 10.24 7.65 26.35
CA ILE A 517 8.85 7.83 26.82
C ILE A 517 8.78 7.49 28.30
N GLN A 518 8.19 8.38 29.08
CA GLN A 518 8.12 8.29 30.54
C GLN A 518 6.73 7.83 30.98
N PRO A 519 6.64 6.88 31.93
CA PRO A 519 5.36 6.55 32.52
C PRO A 519 4.85 7.69 33.39
N THR A 520 3.59 8.05 33.27
CA THR A 520 2.92 9.04 34.12
C THR A 520 2.33 8.40 35.36
N GLN A 521 2.01 7.12 35.30
CA GLN A 521 1.48 6.31 36.41
C GLN A 521 1.76 4.83 36.12
N ASN A 522 1.80 3.98 37.15
CA ASN A 522 2.07 2.55 37.01
C ASN A 522 0.76 1.77 37.08
N CYS A 523 0.36 1.21 35.93
CA CYS A 523 -0.87 0.43 35.85
C CYS A 523 -0.99 -0.35 34.55
N PRO A 524 -1.70 -1.49 34.55
CA PRO A 524 -2.09 -2.14 33.35
C PRO A 524 -3.20 -1.34 32.63
N PHE A 525 -3.16 -1.33 31.31
CA PHE A 525 -4.23 -0.77 30.49
C PHE A 525 -4.57 -1.76 29.40
N LEU A 526 -5.64 -2.51 29.64
CA LEU A 526 -6.06 -3.58 28.75
C LEU A 526 -7.02 -3.05 27.71
N ASN A 527 -6.81 -3.49 26.47
CA ASN A 527 -7.75 -3.31 25.37
C ASN A 527 -8.09 -4.64 24.73
N VAL A 528 -9.30 -4.73 24.19
CA VAL A 528 -9.80 -5.90 23.47
C VAL A 528 -10.48 -5.45 22.19
N GLU A 529 -10.39 -6.27 21.15
CA GLU A 529 -11.18 -6.13 19.93
C GLU A 529 -11.74 -7.48 19.51
N VAL A 530 -13.05 -7.52 19.17
CA VAL A 530 -13.71 -8.65 18.54
C VAL A 530 -14.16 -8.26 17.14
N SER A 531 -13.91 -9.12 16.15
CA SER A 531 -14.33 -8.84 14.77
C SER A 531 -14.47 -10.12 13.95
N THR A 532 -15.34 -10.06 12.94
CA THR A 532 -15.42 -11.03 11.87
C THR A 532 -15.63 -10.30 10.54
N PRO A 533 -15.11 -10.78 9.40
CA PRO A 533 -15.21 -10.02 8.14
C PRO A 533 -16.63 -10.03 7.57
N TYR A 534 -17.40 -11.08 7.82
CA TYR A 534 -18.76 -11.28 7.34
C TYR A 534 -19.51 -12.23 8.26
N LEU A 535 -20.84 -12.26 8.11
CA LEU A 535 -21.71 -13.26 8.74
C LEU A 535 -22.50 -14.02 7.67
N ARG A 536 -22.19 -15.28 7.50
CA ARG A 536 -22.92 -16.16 6.59
C ARG A 536 -23.92 -17.02 7.36
N LYS A 537 -25.19 -16.88 7.01
CA LYS A 537 -26.28 -17.64 7.60
C LYS A 537 -26.11 -19.15 7.34
N CYS A 538 -26.40 -20.02 8.33
CA CYS A 538 -26.25 -21.47 8.29
C CYS A 538 -24.83 -22.02 8.20
N PHE A 539 -23.79 -21.16 8.17
CA PHE A 539 -22.41 -21.60 8.06
C PHE A 539 -21.58 -21.11 9.26
N PRO A 540 -20.50 -21.82 9.59
CA PRO A 540 -19.54 -21.34 10.59
C PRO A 540 -18.91 -20.03 10.16
N ASN A 541 -18.87 -19.07 11.07
CA ASN A 541 -18.17 -17.77 10.93
C ASN A 541 -17.09 -17.69 12.01
N THR A 542 -15.92 -17.21 11.65
CA THR A 542 -14.79 -17.10 12.58
C THR A 542 -14.68 -15.68 13.09
N TYR A 543 -14.83 -15.49 14.39
CA TYR A 543 -14.53 -14.26 15.10
C TYR A 543 -13.10 -14.30 15.59
N GLY A 544 -12.31 -13.25 15.27
CA GLY A 544 -11.03 -12.99 15.91
C GLY A 544 -11.25 -12.16 17.17
N VAL A 545 -10.59 -12.51 18.25
CA VAL A 545 -10.51 -11.74 19.48
C VAL A 545 -9.05 -11.37 19.69
N TYR A 546 -8.74 -10.09 19.69
CA TYR A 546 -7.41 -9.53 19.88
C TYR A 546 -7.37 -8.74 21.18
N TYR A 547 -6.29 -8.83 21.92
CA TYR A 547 -6.13 -8.09 23.18
C TYR A 547 -4.68 -7.66 23.37
N CYS A 548 -4.49 -6.51 24.05
CA CYS A 548 -3.18 -5.99 24.39
C CYS A 548 -3.19 -5.36 25.79
N ASN A 549 -2.00 -5.27 26.39
CA ASN A 549 -1.74 -4.42 27.55
C ASN A 549 -0.89 -3.22 27.10
N ASN A 550 -1.53 -2.09 26.84
CA ASN A 550 -0.90 -0.82 26.48
C ASN A 550 -0.48 0.04 27.67
N GLY A 551 -0.65 -0.50 28.88
CA GLY A 551 -0.13 0.07 30.13
C GLY A 551 1.34 -0.24 30.35
N ASN A 552 1.84 0.16 31.50
CA ASN A 552 3.24 -0.03 31.89
C ASN A 552 3.43 -1.00 33.06
N ASP A 553 2.37 -1.62 33.55
CA ASP A 553 2.40 -2.67 34.57
C ASP A 553 1.69 -3.95 34.09
N THR A 554 1.95 -5.05 34.74
CA THR A 554 1.42 -6.36 34.40
C THR A 554 -0.01 -6.52 34.88
N ALA A 555 -0.91 -6.93 34.01
CA ALA A 555 -2.23 -7.41 34.39
C ALA A 555 -2.16 -8.88 34.83
N TYR A 556 -2.70 -9.18 36.01
CA TYR A 556 -2.74 -10.52 36.58
C TYR A 556 -4.18 -11.04 36.59
N GLY A 557 -4.35 -12.34 36.36
CA GLY A 557 -5.67 -12.99 36.38
C GLY A 557 -6.61 -12.49 35.28
N ALA A 558 -6.03 -12.02 34.15
CA ALA A 558 -6.82 -11.49 33.04
C ALA A 558 -7.68 -12.56 32.42
N TYR A 559 -8.91 -12.18 32.04
CA TYR A 559 -9.83 -13.00 31.28
C TYR A 559 -10.68 -12.12 30.38
N ILE A 560 -11.26 -12.73 29.35
CA ILE A 560 -12.16 -12.07 28.40
C ILE A 560 -13.52 -12.76 28.45
N THR A 561 -14.60 -11.98 28.52
CA THR A 561 -15.93 -12.50 28.26
C THR A 561 -16.37 -12.06 26.86
N VAL A 562 -17.00 -12.98 26.12
CA VAL A 562 -17.59 -12.70 24.81
C VAL A 562 -19.07 -13.04 24.87
N ASP A 563 -19.91 -12.06 24.60
CA ASP A 563 -21.36 -12.17 24.61
C ASP A 563 -21.89 -12.14 23.18
N PHE A 564 -22.54 -13.22 22.74
CA PHE A 564 -23.03 -13.40 21.36
C PHE A 564 -24.53 -13.15 21.29
N ASP A 565 -24.97 -12.53 20.18
CA ASP A 565 -26.40 -12.43 19.85
C ASP A 565 -27.09 -13.81 19.94
N SER A 566 -28.35 -13.82 20.30
CA SER A 566 -29.13 -15.06 20.51
C SER A 566 -29.25 -15.95 19.28
N ASP A 567 -29.14 -15.40 18.07
CA ASP A 567 -29.14 -16.14 16.81
C ASP A 567 -27.77 -16.71 16.43
N LEU A 568 -26.70 -16.44 17.23
CA LEU A 568 -25.35 -16.97 17.02
C LEU A 568 -25.13 -18.16 17.98
N GLN A 569 -24.83 -19.32 17.43
CA GLN A 569 -24.45 -20.50 18.20
C GLN A 569 -22.95 -20.70 18.17
N VAL A 570 -22.29 -20.66 19.34
CA VAL A 570 -20.85 -20.92 19.47
C VAL A 570 -20.59 -22.42 19.33
N ASN A 571 -19.68 -22.77 18.40
CA ASN A 571 -19.38 -24.17 18.05
C ASN A 571 -17.95 -24.58 18.43
N GLY A 572 -17.03 -23.60 18.66
CA GLY A 572 -15.64 -23.88 18.99
C GLY A 572 -14.81 -22.63 19.21
N SER A 573 -13.63 -22.81 19.77
CA SER A 573 -12.64 -21.76 19.97
C SER A 573 -11.23 -22.33 19.97
N SER A 574 -10.23 -21.51 19.62
CA SER A 574 -8.81 -21.87 19.75
C SER A 574 -8.31 -21.85 21.20
N LEU A 575 -9.06 -21.26 22.14
CA LEU A 575 -8.80 -21.32 23.59
C LEU A 575 -9.92 -22.08 24.32
N PRO A 576 -9.60 -22.74 25.45
CA PRO A 576 -10.63 -23.27 26.34
C PRO A 576 -11.57 -22.18 26.85
N TRP A 577 -12.87 -22.50 26.96
CA TRP A 577 -13.88 -21.57 27.46
C TRP A 577 -14.83 -22.20 28.47
N SER A 578 -15.48 -21.36 29.25
CA SER A 578 -16.58 -21.73 30.13
C SER A 578 -17.80 -20.86 29.83
N ASN A 579 -19.01 -21.43 29.94
CA ASN A 579 -20.25 -20.67 29.82
C ASN A 579 -20.50 -19.92 31.13
N VAL A 580 -20.78 -18.63 31.04
CA VAL A 580 -21.07 -17.75 32.20
C VAL A 580 -22.57 -17.68 32.41
N SER A 581 -23.35 -17.35 31.38
CA SER A 581 -24.82 -17.30 31.40
C SER A 581 -25.34 -17.11 29.98
N GLY A 582 -26.42 -17.77 29.60
CA GLY A 582 -27.00 -17.63 28.27
C GLY A 582 -25.96 -17.89 27.15
N ASN A 583 -25.71 -16.89 26.29
CA ASN A 583 -24.77 -16.97 25.20
C ASN A 583 -23.46 -16.20 25.48
N LYS A 584 -23.13 -16.01 26.76
CA LYS A 584 -21.91 -15.35 27.24
C LYS A 584 -20.88 -16.37 27.71
N PHE A 585 -19.67 -16.27 27.15
CA PHE A 585 -18.56 -17.21 27.36
C PHE A 585 -17.35 -16.48 27.95
N ARG A 586 -16.60 -17.19 28.81
CA ARG A 586 -15.37 -16.69 29.44
C ARG A 586 -14.16 -17.45 28.92
N PHE A 587 -13.09 -16.69 28.64
CA PHE A 587 -11.78 -17.18 28.18
C PHE A 587 -10.72 -16.68 29.17
N ASP A 588 -10.03 -17.58 29.85
CA ASP A 588 -8.99 -17.20 30.81
C ASP A 588 -7.67 -16.97 30.07
N ILE A 589 -7.10 -15.77 30.23
CA ILE A 589 -5.84 -15.34 29.60
C ILE A 589 -4.66 -15.44 30.57
N GLY A 590 -4.90 -15.13 31.87
CA GLY A 590 -3.89 -15.20 32.90
C GLY A 590 -3.06 -13.91 33.05
N LYS A 591 -1.76 -13.97 32.77
CA LYS A 591 -0.84 -12.84 32.94
C LYS A 591 -0.57 -12.15 31.60
N ILE A 592 -0.78 -10.83 31.54
CA ILE A 592 -0.47 -9.99 30.39
C ILE A 592 0.55 -8.93 30.77
N PRO A 593 1.85 -9.11 30.44
CA PRO A 593 2.88 -8.10 30.71
C PRO A 593 2.65 -6.80 29.89
N PRO A 594 3.30 -5.69 30.23
CA PRO A 594 3.33 -4.49 29.40
C PRO A 594 3.73 -4.81 27.95
N GLN A 595 3.09 -4.20 26.97
CA GLN A 595 3.27 -4.39 25.52
C GLN A 595 2.95 -5.81 25.01
N ALA A 596 2.49 -6.70 25.86
CA ALA A 596 2.11 -8.03 25.42
C ALA A 596 0.71 -7.99 24.80
N CYS A 597 0.59 -8.52 23.59
CA CYS A 597 -0.65 -8.73 22.87
C CYS A 597 -0.86 -10.23 22.61
N GLY A 598 -2.10 -10.60 22.40
CA GLY A 598 -2.48 -11.94 22.01
C GLY A 598 -3.77 -11.98 21.23
N SER A 599 -4.06 -13.11 20.64
CA SER A 599 -5.30 -13.31 19.90
C SER A 599 -5.75 -14.75 19.99
N PHE A 600 -7.05 -14.94 19.87
CA PHE A 600 -7.67 -16.25 19.72
C PHE A 600 -8.90 -16.15 18.82
N THR A 601 -9.39 -17.28 18.35
CA THR A 601 -10.59 -17.30 17.49
C THR A 601 -11.73 -18.04 18.15
N VAL A 602 -12.97 -17.59 17.84
CA VAL A 602 -14.22 -18.22 18.24
C VAL A 602 -15.06 -18.49 16.99
N ASN A 603 -15.51 -19.71 16.81
CA ASN A 603 -16.37 -20.08 15.70
C ASN A 603 -17.83 -20.07 16.16
N ALA A 604 -18.68 -19.37 15.43
CA ALA A 604 -20.11 -19.29 15.68
C ALA A 604 -20.91 -19.43 14.38
N THR A 605 -22.06 -20.07 14.45
CA THR A 605 -22.97 -20.24 13.31
C THR A 605 -24.22 -19.40 13.52
N VAL A 606 -24.57 -18.59 12.51
CA VAL A 606 -25.84 -17.87 12.48
C VAL A 606 -26.97 -18.85 12.25
N ASN A 607 -28.02 -18.78 13.06
CA ASN A 607 -29.22 -19.63 12.94
C ASN A 607 -29.82 -19.53 11.52
N CYS A 608 -30.14 -20.67 10.94
CA CYS A 608 -30.73 -20.74 9.60
C CYS A 608 -32.12 -20.08 9.51
N ALA A 609 -32.81 -19.95 10.63
CA ALA A 609 -34.12 -19.29 10.71
C ALA A 609 -34.01 -17.76 10.95
N ALA A 610 -32.80 -17.23 11.18
CA ALA A 610 -32.61 -15.78 11.35
C ALA A 610 -33.12 -15.00 10.14
N VAL A 611 -33.65 -13.81 10.36
CA VAL A 611 -34.11 -12.93 9.28
C VAL A 611 -32.92 -12.52 8.41
N ASP A 612 -33.06 -12.59 7.09
CA ASP A 612 -32.01 -12.18 6.15
C ASP A 612 -31.74 -10.67 6.29
N GLY A 613 -30.46 -10.32 6.40
CA GLY A 613 -30.04 -8.94 6.58
C GLY A 613 -30.13 -8.40 8.02
N LYS A 614 -30.64 -9.19 8.98
CA LYS A 614 -30.62 -8.81 10.38
C LYS A 614 -29.20 -8.59 10.88
N THR A 615 -29.01 -7.55 11.69
CA THR A 615 -27.73 -7.26 12.33
C THR A 615 -27.58 -8.09 13.61
N HIS A 616 -26.42 -8.75 13.74
CA HIS A 616 -26.03 -9.50 14.93
C HIS A 616 -24.80 -8.84 15.55
N CYS A 617 -24.90 -8.55 16.85
CA CYS A 617 -23.83 -7.94 17.61
C CYS A 617 -23.14 -8.95 18.53
N VAL A 618 -21.82 -8.85 18.64
CA VAL A 618 -20.99 -9.60 19.57
C VAL A 618 -20.17 -8.62 20.37
N THR A 619 -20.19 -8.75 21.70
CA THR A 619 -19.45 -7.86 22.60
C THR A 619 -18.40 -8.64 23.37
N ALA A 620 -17.14 -8.23 23.27
CA ALA A 620 -16.03 -8.72 24.08
C ALA A 620 -15.73 -7.73 25.21
N HIS A 621 -15.41 -8.25 26.39
CA HIS A 621 -15.01 -7.44 27.55
C HIS A 621 -13.82 -8.11 28.24
N ILE A 622 -12.70 -7.39 28.34
CA ILE A 622 -11.47 -7.85 29.00
C ILE A 622 -11.41 -7.35 30.45
N TYR A 623 -10.93 -8.22 31.33
CA TYR A 623 -10.73 -7.96 32.77
C TYR A 623 -9.29 -8.25 33.17
N PRO A 624 -8.74 -7.53 34.23
CA PRO A 624 -9.41 -6.48 34.97
C PRO A 624 -9.61 -5.21 34.14
N ASP A 625 -10.79 -4.64 34.24
CA ASP A 625 -11.21 -3.38 33.59
C ASP A 625 -11.12 -2.16 34.54
N ALA A 626 -10.65 -2.39 35.78
CA ALA A 626 -10.37 -1.31 36.72
C ALA A 626 -9.22 -0.46 36.17
N VAL A 627 -9.55 0.65 35.63
CA VAL A 627 -8.62 1.57 35.03
C VAL A 627 -8.00 2.45 36.11
N CYS A 628 -6.68 2.59 36.11
CA CYS A 628 -6.02 3.64 36.88
C CYS A 628 -6.37 4.98 36.25
N ILE A 629 -7.32 5.65 36.80
CA ILE A 629 -7.76 6.94 36.30
C ILE A 629 -6.71 7.98 36.70
N PRO A 630 -6.15 8.76 35.78
CA PRO A 630 -5.35 9.91 36.13
C PRO A 630 -6.19 10.86 36.98
N ASP A 631 -5.62 11.39 38.07
CA ASP A 631 -6.28 12.44 38.83
C ASP A 631 -6.55 13.66 37.95
N ASN A 632 -7.75 13.75 37.41
CA ASN A 632 -8.20 14.95 36.70
C ASN A 632 -9.12 15.73 37.65
N ALA A 633 -8.58 16.75 38.23
CA ALA A 633 -9.32 17.61 39.18
C ALA A 633 -10.56 18.31 38.56
N LEU A 634 -10.67 18.29 37.21
CA LEU A 634 -11.80 18.89 36.49
C LEU A 634 -12.92 17.88 36.20
N TRP A 635 -12.66 16.59 36.33
CA TRP A 635 -13.64 15.55 36.11
C TRP A 635 -14.49 15.37 37.37
N ASP A 636 -15.81 15.30 37.18
CA ASP A 636 -16.76 15.20 38.29
C ASP A 636 -16.93 13.77 38.86
N GLY A 637 -16.17 12.79 38.33
CA GLY A 637 -16.25 11.40 38.79
C GLY A 637 -17.43 10.61 38.18
N SER A 638 -18.24 11.23 37.31
CA SER A 638 -19.32 10.54 36.63
C SER A 638 -18.81 9.71 35.44
N ASN A 639 -19.39 8.53 35.22
CA ASN A 639 -19.12 7.68 34.06
C ASN A 639 -20.44 7.22 33.48
N ILE A 640 -20.75 7.67 32.29
CA ILE A 640 -22.03 7.42 31.63
C ILE A 640 -21.91 6.22 30.69
N VAL A 641 -22.86 5.30 30.82
CA VAL A 641 -23.05 4.17 29.90
C VAL A 641 -24.50 4.11 29.46
N VAL A 642 -24.76 3.58 28.27
CA VAL A 642 -26.09 3.39 27.71
C VAL A 642 -26.34 1.92 27.48
N GLU A 643 -27.40 1.40 28.03
CA GLU A 643 -27.87 0.04 27.78
C GLU A 643 -29.22 0.07 27.05
N GLY A 644 -29.52 -0.97 26.28
CA GLY A 644 -30.78 -1.07 25.54
C GLY A 644 -31.29 -2.50 25.47
N THR A 645 -32.60 -2.67 25.53
CA THR A 645 -33.28 -3.97 25.40
C THR A 645 -34.67 -3.80 24.80
N CYS A 646 -35.18 -4.87 24.18
CA CYS A 646 -36.56 -4.93 23.72
C CYS A 646 -37.50 -5.46 24.84
N ILE A 647 -38.60 -4.78 25.06
CA ILE A 647 -39.71 -5.28 25.90
C ILE A 647 -41.00 -5.16 25.08
N GLY A 648 -41.44 -6.25 24.49
CA GLY A 648 -42.53 -6.26 23.51
C GLY A 648 -42.14 -5.45 22.28
N ASP A 649 -43.01 -4.54 21.83
CA ASP A 649 -42.78 -3.67 20.67
C ASP A 649 -41.99 -2.40 21.00
N SER A 650 -41.50 -2.28 22.24
CA SER A 650 -40.80 -1.08 22.71
C SER A 650 -39.34 -1.36 22.95
N ALA A 651 -38.47 -0.47 22.45
CA ALA A 651 -37.09 -0.37 22.88
C ALA A 651 -37.01 0.41 24.19
N VAL A 652 -36.34 -0.18 25.16
CA VAL A 652 -36.12 0.44 26.48
C VAL A 652 -34.65 0.69 26.65
N PHE A 653 -34.27 1.94 26.75
CA PHE A 653 -32.91 2.39 26.95
C PHE A 653 -32.71 2.88 28.37
N LYS A 654 -31.54 2.65 28.94
CA LYS A 654 -31.14 3.16 30.24
C LYS A 654 -29.81 3.89 30.12
N ILE A 655 -29.81 5.18 30.35
CA ILE A 655 -28.62 5.99 30.56
C ILE A 655 -28.26 5.87 32.03
N LYS A 656 -27.11 5.34 32.38
CA LYS A 656 -26.67 5.08 33.74
C LYS A 656 -25.41 5.87 34.05
N ASN A 657 -25.28 6.38 35.25
CA ASN A 657 -24.04 6.85 35.84
C ASN A 657 -23.40 5.72 36.66
N VAL A 658 -22.44 5.01 36.10
CA VAL A 658 -21.68 3.94 36.77
C VAL A 658 -20.42 4.44 37.46
N GLY A 659 -20.14 5.74 37.39
CA GLY A 659 -19.04 6.40 38.09
C GLY A 659 -19.27 6.56 39.57
N THR A 660 -18.25 7.00 40.28
CA THR A 660 -18.29 7.23 41.75
C THR A 660 -18.76 8.64 42.12
N GLY A 661 -18.79 9.56 41.15
CA GLY A 661 -19.17 10.94 41.35
C GLY A 661 -20.54 11.30 40.78
N ASN A 662 -21.15 12.35 41.29
CA ASN A 662 -22.39 12.90 40.78
C ASN A 662 -22.11 13.86 39.62
N MET A 663 -22.93 13.84 38.56
CA MET A 663 -22.84 14.84 37.49
C MET A 663 -23.04 16.25 38.08
N VAL A 664 -22.01 17.10 37.94
CA VAL A 664 -22.03 18.50 38.44
C VAL A 664 -22.90 19.39 37.55
N SER A 665 -22.99 19.07 36.27
CA SER A 665 -23.79 19.85 35.32
C SER A 665 -24.59 18.93 34.39
N PRO A 666 -25.79 19.38 33.91
CA PRO A 666 -26.56 18.57 32.98
C PRO A 666 -25.82 18.36 31.64
N ARG A 667 -25.95 17.15 31.09
CA ARG A 667 -25.50 16.77 29.75
C ARG A 667 -26.70 16.52 28.87
N LYS A 668 -26.44 16.23 27.58
CA LYS A 668 -27.49 15.98 26.60
C LYS A 668 -27.49 14.52 26.16
N TYR A 669 -28.67 14.03 25.79
CA TYR A 669 -28.80 12.82 24.98
C TYR A 669 -29.65 13.11 23.74
N ILE A 670 -29.48 12.30 22.72
CA ILE A 670 -30.25 12.33 21.47
C ILE A 670 -30.81 10.94 21.15
N VAL A 671 -31.88 10.93 20.39
CA VAL A 671 -32.47 9.69 19.86
C VAL A 671 -32.57 9.81 18.36
N ILE A 672 -31.97 8.83 17.68
CA ILE A 672 -31.95 8.72 16.22
C ILE A 672 -32.82 7.53 15.84
N GLU A 673 -33.77 7.69 14.93
CA GLU A 673 -34.55 6.63 14.33
C GLU A 673 -34.23 6.54 12.84
N GLY A 674 -33.65 5.41 12.44
CA GLY A 674 -33.12 5.29 11.11
C GLY A 674 -32.00 6.29 10.83
N ASP A 675 -32.27 7.26 9.96
CA ASP A 675 -31.38 8.38 9.62
C ASP A 675 -31.89 9.74 10.10
N PHE A 676 -32.92 9.78 10.97
CA PHE A 676 -33.56 10.99 11.45
C PHE A 676 -33.36 11.22 12.94
N LEU A 677 -33.19 12.46 13.35
CA LEU A 677 -33.23 12.83 14.77
C LEU A 677 -34.69 12.77 15.27
N ARG A 678 -35.01 11.69 15.99
CA ARG A 678 -36.37 11.48 16.55
C ARG A 678 -36.70 12.39 17.72
N VAL A 679 -35.73 12.58 18.62
CA VAL A 679 -35.84 13.43 19.76
C VAL A 679 -34.74 14.46 19.77
N ALA A 680 -35.10 15.73 19.76
CA ALA A 680 -34.15 16.83 19.87
C ALA A 680 -33.34 16.68 21.16
N PRO A 681 -32.10 17.23 21.21
CA PRO A 681 -31.23 17.06 22.40
C PRO A 681 -31.91 17.41 23.71
N GLN A 682 -32.07 16.42 24.59
CA GLN A 682 -32.67 16.53 25.91
C GLN A 682 -31.60 16.58 26.97
N ASN A 683 -31.83 17.36 28.04
CA ASN A 683 -30.91 17.39 29.16
C ASN A 683 -31.17 16.21 30.11
N TYR A 684 -30.11 15.68 30.68
CA TYR A 684 -30.16 14.74 31.82
C TYR A 684 -29.05 15.04 32.82
N GLN A 685 -29.24 14.66 34.05
CA GLN A 685 -28.30 14.79 35.16
C GLN A 685 -28.56 13.67 36.15
N LEU A 686 -27.52 12.89 36.49
CA LEU A 686 -27.63 11.68 37.29
C LEU A 686 -26.64 11.74 38.45
N ASN A 687 -27.08 11.34 39.63
CA ASN A 687 -26.14 11.03 40.71
C ASN A 687 -25.39 9.72 40.43
N ALA A 688 -24.37 9.45 41.23
CA ALA A 688 -23.68 8.17 41.18
C ALA A 688 -24.69 7.02 41.42
N SER A 689 -24.61 6.00 40.58
CA SER A 689 -25.51 4.82 40.54
C SER A 689 -26.96 5.09 40.11
N ASP A 690 -27.33 6.32 39.74
CA ASP A 690 -28.65 6.63 39.19
C ASP A 690 -28.77 6.25 37.70
N SER A 691 -30.00 6.14 37.22
CA SER A 691 -30.31 5.88 35.82
C SER A 691 -31.54 6.63 35.31
N LEU A 692 -31.54 6.99 34.04
CA LEU A 692 -32.69 7.52 33.31
C LEU A 692 -33.19 6.44 32.32
N GLU A 693 -34.47 6.06 32.45
CA GLU A 693 -35.09 5.15 31.47
C GLU A 693 -35.82 5.92 30.37
N ILE A 694 -35.59 5.49 29.12
CA ILE A 694 -36.23 6.02 27.92
C ILE A 694 -36.92 4.86 27.23
N ARG A 695 -38.22 4.92 27.07
CA ARG A 695 -39.05 3.89 26.45
C ARG A 695 -39.65 4.44 25.15
N LEU A 696 -39.43 3.71 24.04
CA LEU A 696 -39.84 4.13 22.73
C LEU A 696 -40.51 2.98 21.98
N ALA A 697 -41.67 3.22 21.38
CA ALA A 697 -42.25 2.28 20.41
C ALA A 697 -41.38 2.35 19.12
N VAL A 698 -40.88 1.21 18.65
CA VAL A 698 -39.92 1.17 17.52
C VAL A 698 -40.56 0.69 16.22
N ASN A 699 -41.72 0.01 16.25
CA ASN A 699 -42.47 -0.40 15.06
C ASN A 699 -41.61 -1.03 13.96
N GLY A 700 -40.60 -1.79 14.34
CA GLY A 700 -39.62 -2.37 13.37
C GLY A 700 -38.46 -1.48 12.96
N HIS A 701 -38.47 -0.18 13.32
CA HIS A 701 -37.36 0.73 12.94
C HIS A 701 -36.15 0.58 13.84
N THR A 702 -34.96 0.85 13.26
CA THR A 702 -33.71 0.95 14.02
C THR A 702 -33.68 2.22 14.84
N VAL A 703 -33.46 2.12 16.14
CA VAL A 703 -33.38 3.26 17.07
C VAL A 703 -32.05 3.25 17.81
N ARG A 704 -31.39 4.40 17.81
CA ARG A 704 -30.12 4.65 18.49
C ARG A 704 -30.28 5.73 19.55
N VAL A 705 -29.72 5.52 20.74
CA VAL A 705 -29.60 6.52 21.80
C VAL A 705 -28.14 6.81 22.00
N GLU A 706 -27.78 8.09 21.99
CA GLU A 706 -26.45 8.61 22.30
C GLU A 706 -26.54 9.54 23.49
N ALA A 707 -25.70 9.37 24.51
CA ALA A 707 -25.60 10.21 25.66
C ALA A 707 -24.20 10.85 25.73
N PHE A 708 -24.15 12.18 26.00
CA PHE A 708 -22.88 12.88 26.06
C PHE A 708 -22.21 12.67 27.41
N GLN A 709 -20.96 12.24 27.41
CA GLN A 709 -20.09 12.05 28.55
C GLN A 709 -19.65 13.42 29.13
N ASP A 710 -19.07 13.43 30.32
CA ASP A 710 -18.36 14.61 30.85
C ASP A 710 -17.17 14.93 29.89
N PRO A 711 -16.99 16.19 29.47
CA PRO A 711 -15.89 16.57 28.59
C PRO A 711 -14.49 16.38 29.22
N ASN A 712 -14.41 16.28 30.54
CA ASN A 712 -13.19 15.99 31.28
C ASN A 712 -13.05 14.50 31.65
N PHE A 713 -13.95 13.64 31.14
CA PHE A 713 -13.82 12.21 31.33
C PHE A 713 -12.47 11.74 30.78
N PRO A 714 -11.67 10.99 31.54
CA PRO A 714 -10.27 10.77 31.25
C PRO A 714 -9.99 9.89 29.99
N TYR A 715 -11.03 9.24 29.47
CA TYR A 715 -10.88 8.33 28.30
C TYR A 715 -11.75 8.76 27.13
N PRO A 716 -11.37 8.42 25.89
CA PRO A 716 -12.31 8.48 24.78
C PRO A 716 -13.55 7.64 25.13
N SER A 717 -14.73 8.25 25.15
CA SER A 717 -15.99 7.57 25.40
C SER A 717 -17.10 8.22 24.59
N TYR A 718 -17.93 7.38 23.98
CA TYR A 718 -19.08 7.79 23.17
C TYR A 718 -20.29 6.91 23.50
N PRO A 719 -20.88 7.10 24.70
CA PRO A 719 -21.93 6.22 25.19
C PRO A 719 -23.12 6.18 24.23
N ALA A 720 -23.31 5.07 23.58
CA ALA A 720 -24.36 4.87 22.60
C ALA A 720 -24.75 3.39 22.51
N ILE A 721 -26.01 3.14 22.20
CA ILE A 721 -26.51 1.80 21.88
C ILE A 721 -27.58 1.88 20.80
N VAL A 722 -27.64 0.85 19.96
CA VAL A 722 -28.60 0.75 18.86
C VAL A 722 -29.43 -0.52 19.01
N ILE A 723 -30.73 -0.43 18.75
CA ILE A 723 -31.66 -1.56 18.65
C ILE A 723 -32.27 -1.58 17.26
N GLU A 724 -32.09 -2.68 16.50
CA GLU A 724 -32.63 -2.89 15.17
C GLU A 724 -33.99 -3.60 15.24
N GLY A 725 -35.05 -2.81 15.50
CA GLY A 725 -36.40 -3.34 15.65
C GLY A 725 -36.62 -4.10 16.95
N CYS A 726 -37.89 -4.40 17.26
CA CYS A 726 -38.30 -5.23 18.39
C CYS A 726 -39.40 -6.20 17.96
N ASN A 727 -39.59 -7.28 18.73
CA ASN A 727 -40.62 -8.28 18.49
C ASN A 727 -40.54 -9.03 17.14
N GLY A 728 -39.31 -9.14 16.59
CA GLY A 728 -39.07 -9.85 15.32
C GLY A 728 -39.48 -9.09 14.06
N THR A 729 -39.96 -7.86 14.18
CA THR A 729 -40.25 -6.97 13.06
C THR A 729 -39.06 -6.04 12.84
N ILE A 730 -38.51 -6.01 11.60
CA ILE A 730 -37.41 -5.17 11.20
C ILE A 730 -37.78 -4.51 9.86
N ASP A 731 -37.98 -3.20 9.87
CA ASP A 731 -38.38 -2.42 8.68
C ASP A 731 -37.21 -1.58 8.12
N SER A 732 -36.13 -1.40 8.88
CA SER A 732 -34.95 -0.61 8.49
C SER A 732 -33.66 -1.40 8.71
N ILE A 733 -33.31 -2.23 7.74
CA ILE A 733 -32.12 -3.07 7.76
C ILE A 733 -30.86 -2.26 7.41
N GLY A 734 -29.77 -2.48 8.15
CA GLY A 734 -28.43 -1.95 7.82
C GLY A 734 -28.10 -0.57 8.36
N LEU A 735 -29.05 0.09 9.00
CA LEU A 735 -28.85 1.44 9.55
C LEU A 735 -28.00 1.45 10.84
N VAL A 736 -27.82 0.30 11.47
CA VAL A 736 -26.93 0.13 12.63
C VAL A 736 -25.52 0.60 12.34
N ASN A 737 -25.02 0.28 11.14
CA ASN A 737 -23.62 0.51 10.75
C ASN A 737 -23.33 1.92 10.22
N GLN A 738 -24.32 2.81 10.13
CA GLN A 738 -24.08 4.21 9.74
C GLN A 738 -23.27 5.00 10.77
N PHE A 739 -23.34 4.62 12.03
CA PHE A 739 -22.66 5.28 13.15
C PHE A 739 -21.72 4.30 13.87
N PRO A 740 -20.72 4.79 14.63
CA PRO A 740 -19.90 3.94 15.47
C PRO A 740 -20.76 3.08 16.40
N GLN A 741 -20.43 1.79 16.49
CA GLN A 741 -21.17 0.82 17.30
C GLN A 741 -20.55 0.62 18.68
N ASP A 742 -19.28 0.97 18.78
CA ASP A 742 -18.48 0.88 19.99
C ASP A 742 -18.40 2.26 20.65
N ASP A 743 -18.48 2.33 21.98
CA ASP A 743 -18.34 3.56 22.75
C ASP A 743 -16.88 3.97 22.96
N ARG A 744 -15.91 3.26 22.35
CA ARG A 744 -14.45 3.48 22.44
C ARG A 744 -13.85 3.21 23.83
N VAL A 745 -14.54 2.51 24.70
CA VAL A 745 -13.96 2.04 25.97
C VAL A 745 -12.97 0.91 25.67
N ALA A 746 -11.71 1.11 26.00
CA ALA A 746 -10.65 0.16 25.63
C ALA A 746 -10.90 -1.29 26.09
N ALA A 747 -11.52 -1.47 27.26
CA ALA A 747 -11.82 -2.79 27.82
C ALA A 747 -13.02 -3.49 27.17
N VAL A 748 -13.80 -2.80 26.33
CA VAL A 748 -15.01 -3.34 25.70
C VAL A 748 -14.96 -3.11 24.20
N SER A 749 -15.30 -4.12 23.42
CA SER A 749 -15.43 -4.01 21.97
C SER A 749 -16.71 -4.66 21.50
N THR A 750 -17.44 -3.96 20.63
CA THR A 750 -18.68 -4.47 20.03
C THR A 750 -18.53 -4.52 18.50
N SER A 751 -18.83 -5.66 17.94
CA SER A 751 -18.85 -5.91 16.48
C SER A 751 -20.26 -6.26 16.05
N CYS A 752 -20.86 -5.42 15.21
CA CYS A 752 -22.20 -5.63 14.69
C CYS A 752 -22.17 -5.78 13.17
N LEU A 753 -22.64 -6.90 12.66
CA LEU A 753 -22.66 -7.18 11.22
C LEU A 753 -24.00 -7.77 10.78
N GLN A 754 -24.42 -7.43 9.57
CA GLN A 754 -25.58 -8.06 8.94
C GLN A 754 -25.26 -9.48 8.45
N ASN A 755 -26.18 -10.39 8.64
CA ASN A 755 -26.05 -11.68 7.99
C ASN A 755 -26.32 -11.57 6.48
N ARG A 756 -25.57 -12.36 5.69
CA ARG A 756 -25.62 -12.37 4.22
C ARG A 756 -25.68 -13.82 3.72
N SER A 757 -26.27 -14.01 2.53
CA SER A 757 -26.24 -15.32 1.85
C SER A 757 -25.02 -15.44 0.93
N SER A 758 -24.57 -14.34 0.31
CA SER A 758 -23.38 -14.29 -0.56
C SER A 758 -22.44 -13.18 -0.14
N TYR A 759 -21.15 -13.33 -0.42
CA TYR A 759 -20.11 -12.37 -0.10
C TYR A 759 -19.01 -12.39 -1.17
N ASP A 760 -18.24 -11.29 -1.26
CA ASP A 760 -17.06 -11.24 -2.10
C ASP A 760 -15.89 -11.92 -1.36
N PRO A 761 -15.20 -12.89 -1.97
CA PRO A 761 -14.11 -13.61 -1.31
C PRO A 761 -12.89 -12.73 -1.00
N ASN A 762 -12.75 -11.55 -1.61
CA ASN A 762 -11.59 -10.66 -1.45
C ASN A 762 -12.05 -9.21 -1.26
N GLU A 763 -12.67 -8.96 -0.12
CA GLU A 763 -13.38 -7.72 0.17
C GLU A 763 -12.63 -6.84 1.18
N LYS A 764 -12.75 -5.54 1.00
CA LYS A 764 -12.43 -4.54 2.02
C LYS A 764 -13.70 -3.88 2.50
N THR A 765 -13.90 -3.83 3.81
CA THR A 765 -15.01 -3.11 4.44
C THR A 765 -14.50 -2.03 5.37
N ALA A 766 -15.37 -1.07 5.70
CA ALA A 766 -15.05 0.00 6.62
C ALA A 766 -16.23 0.24 7.58
N GLN A 767 -15.94 0.48 8.85
CA GLN A 767 -16.92 0.77 9.90
C GLN A 767 -16.49 2.00 10.72
N PRO A 768 -17.45 2.91 11.02
CA PRO A 768 -18.84 2.90 10.54
C PRO A 768 -18.90 3.03 9.02
N VAL A 769 -19.98 2.60 8.40
CA VAL A 769 -20.21 2.81 6.96
C VAL A 769 -20.29 4.30 6.64
N GLY A 770 -20.71 5.11 7.60
CA GLY A 770 -20.93 6.54 7.46
C GLY A 770 -22.37 6.89 7.13
N TYR A 771 -22.72 8.13 7.38
CA TYR A 771 -24.09 8.62 7.30
C TYR A 771 -24.51 8.86 5.85
N GLN A 772 -25.61 8.28 5.45
CA GLN A 772 -26.24 8.34 4.10
C GLN A 772 -25.33 7.86 2.96
N ASP A 773 -25.74 8.10 1.71
CA ASP A 773 -25.05 7.67 0.47
C ASP A 773 -23.65 8.30 0.30
N GLN A 774 -23.38 9.40 0.99
CA GLN A 774 -22.08 10.07 0.97
C GLN A 774 -21.11 9.48 1.99
N HIS A 775 -21.55 8.54 2.82
CA HIS A 775 -20.74 7.90 3.87
C HIS A 775 -20.04 8.94 4.77
N ILE A 776 -20.82 9.93 5.27
CA ILE A 776 -20.27 11.04 6.05
C ILE A 776 -19.83 10.54 7.41
N VAL A 777 -18.59 10.87 7.77
CA VAL A 777 -18.03 10.65 9.12
C VAL A 777 -17.38 11.93 9.62
N SER A 778 -17.38 12.11 10.95
CA SER A 778 -16.70 13.26 11.55
C SER A 778 -15.19 13.07 11.60
N LYS A 779 -14.43 14.14 11.83
CA LYS A 779 -12.97 14.07 12.00
C LYS A 779 -12.54 13.26 13.22
N GLU A 780 -13.41 13.17 14.21
CA GLU A 780 -13.17 12.45 15.46
C GLU A 780 -13.60 10.97 15.34
N THR A 781 -14.23 10.59 14.23
CA THR A 781 -14.67 9.22 14.00
C THR A 781 -13.49 8.34 13.61
N GLU A 782 -13.20 7.34 14.43
CA GLU A 782 -12.26 6.29 14.09
C GLU A 782 -12.87 5.38 13.04
N ILE A 783 -12.11 5.12 11.97
CA ILE A 783 -12.53 4.24 10.89
C ILE A 783 -11.79 2.91 11.04
N LYS A 784 -12.55 1.84 11.28
CA LYS A 784 -12.07 0.47 11.29
C LYS A 784 -12.16 -0.11 9.88
N TYR A 785 -11.03 -0.51 9.31
CA TYR A 785 -10.95 -1.26 8.06
C TYR A 785 -10.80 -2.74 8.33
N THR A 786 -11.56 -3.56 7.60
CA THR A 786 -11.42 -5.02 7.60
C THR A 786 -11.03 -5.48 6.21
N LEU A 787 -9.90 -6.18 6.11
CA LEU A 787 -9.46 -6.85 4.89
C LEU A 787 -9.79 -8.33 5.00
N HIS A 788 -10.63 -8.81 4.13
CA HIS A 788 -10.99 -10.22 3.99
C HIS A 788 -10.34 -10.81 2.75
N PHE A 789 -9.85 -12.02 2.86
CA PHE A 789 -9.29 -12.78 1.75
C PHE A 789 -9.70 -14.26 1.82
N GLN A 790 -9.91 -14.87 0.67
CA GLN A 790 -10.20 -16.29 0.55
C GLN A 790 -9.32 -16.91 -0.53
N ASN A 791 -8.73 -18.07 -0.22
CA ASN A 791 -8.03 -18.85 -1.21
C ASN A 791 -9.05 -19.60 -2.09
N THR A 792 -9.36 -19.04 -3.25
CA THR A 792 -10.22 -19.64 -4.28
C THR A 792 -9.41 -20.35 -5.37
N GLY A 793 -8.11 -20.54 -5.15
CA GLY A 793 -7.21 -21.30 -6.02
C GLY A 793 -7.50 -22.79 -5.99
N THR A 794 -6.52 -23.59 -6.42
CA THR A 794 -6.60 -25.05 -6.51
C THR A 794 -5.61 -25.76 -5.59
N ASP A 795 -4.87 -24.99 -4.76
CA ASP A 795 -3.87 -25.53 -3.84
C ASP A 795 -3.77 -24.64 -2.58
N THR A 796 -3.13 -25.15 -1.54
CA THR A 796 -2.90 -24.45 -0.28
C THR A 796 -2.01 -23.22 -0.47
N ALA A 797 -2.46 -22.06 -0.02
CA ALA A 797 -1.63 -20.85 0.02
C ALA A 797 -0.76 -20.84 1.30
N PHE A 798 0.54 -20.65 1.15
CA PHE A 798 1.50 -20.66 2.25
C PHE A 798 1.76 -19.29 2.84
N SER A 799 1.61 -18.24 2.06
CA SER A 799 1.78 -16.85 2.51
C SER A 799 0.76 -15.91 1.87
N ILE A 800 0.28 -14.97 2.66
CA ILE A 800 -0.58 -13.89 2.16
C ILE A 800 0.10 -12.57 2.51
N VAL A 801 0.18 -11.67 1.53
CA VAL A 801 0.65 -10.30 1.74
C VAL A 801 -0.45 -9.33 1.33
N LEU A 802 -0.81 -8.45 2.25
CA LEU A 802 -1.76 -7.36 2.01
C LEU A 802 -0.99 -6.05 1.93
N LEU A 803 -1.18 -5.30 0.85
CA LEU A 803 -0.64 -3.94 0.70
C LEU A 803 -1.78 -2.95 0.64
N ASP A 804 -1.79 -2.03 1.57
CA ASP A 804 -2.79 -0.97 1.68
C ASP A 804 -2.11 0.40 1.59
N THR A 805 -2.48 1.19 0.60
CA THR A 805 -1.99 2.57 0.48
C THR A 805 -2.98 3.49 1.15
N ILE A 806 -2.67 3.87 2.37
CA ILE A 806 -3.53 4.69 3.23
C ILE A 806 -3.68 6.10 2.63
N ALA A 807 -4.91 6.59 2.60
CA ALA A 807 -5.20 7.92 2.08
C ALA A 807 -4.48 9.02 2.89
N ALA A 808 -3.97 10.04 2.20
CA ALA A 808 -3.20 11.13 2.83
C ALA A 808 -3.99 11.93 3.87
N ALA A 809 -5.32 11.90 3.82
CA ALA A 809 -6.22 12.54 4.78
C ALA A 809 -6.33 11.79 6.13
N LEU A 810 -5.87 10.53 6.20
CA LEU A 810 -5.82 9.75 7.42
C LEU A 810 -4.48 9.94 8.14
N ASP A 811 -4.51 9.87 9.46
CA ASP A 811 -3.33 10.07 10.29
C ASP A 811 -2.67 8.72 10.60
N MET A 812 -1.53 8.45 9.98
CA MET A 812 -0.76 7.22 10.22
C MET A 812 -0.26 7.07 11.67
N THR A 813 -0.17 8.15 12.43
CA THR A 813 0.20 8.08 13.85
C THR A 813 -0.93 7.54 14.73
N THR A 814 -2.13 7.39 14.18
CA THR A 814 -3.27 6.78 14.87
C THR A 814 -3.50 5.33 14.45
N LEU A 815 -2.60 4.74 13.66
CA LEU A 815 -2.72 3.35 13.23
C LEU A 815 -2.71 2.41 14.43
N VAL A 816 -3.79 1.65 14.58
CA VAL A 816 -3.90 0.58 15.55
C VAL A 816 -4.29 -0.70 14.80
N MET A 817 -3.49 -1.74 14.96
CA MET A 817 -3.82 -3.06 14.43
C MET A 817 -4.76 -3.77 15.37
N GLY A 818 -5.68 -4.56 14.80
CA GLY A 818 -6.75 -5.21 15.55
C GLY A 818 -6.85 -6.71 15.33
N ALA A 819 -8.09 -7.21 15.37
CA ALA A 819 -8.43 -8.61 15.28
C ALA A 819 -8.02 -9.24 13.95
N SER A 820 -7.64 -10.51 13.98
CA SER A 820 -7.32 -11.29 12.79
C SER A 820 -7.72 -12.76 12.97
N SER A 821 -7.83 -13.46 11.86
CA SER A 821 -8.07 -14.91 11.85
C SER A 821 -6.80 -15.73 12.10
N HIS A 822 -5.63 -15.19 11.77
CA HIS A 822 -4.35 -15.87 11.82
C HIS A 822 -3.25 -14.93 12.35
N PRO A 823 -2.15 -15.45 12.90
CA PRO A 823 -1.01 -14.64 13.27
C PRO A 823 -0.44 -13.87 12.09
N TYR A 824 -0.10 -12.61 12.29
CA TYR A 824 0.45 -11.74 11.26
C TYR A 824 1.60 -10.88 11.79
N SER A 825 2.37 -10.32 10.88
CA SER A 825 3.30 -9.22 11.14
C SER A 825 2.98 -8.06 10.20
N TYR A 826 3.36 -6.84 10.57
CA TYR A 826 3.12 -5.70 9.72
C TYR A 826 4.27 -4.70 9.75
N THR A 827 4.33 -3.87 8.74
CA THR A 827 5.28 -2.76 8.63
C THR A 827 4.65 -1.59 7.91
N VAL A 828 5.18 -0.39 8.16
CA VAL A 828 4.80 0.84 7.46
C VAL A 828 6.03 1.38 6.74
N PHE A 829 5.88 1.75 5.47
CA PHE A 829 6.96 2.31 4.68
C PHE A 829 6.45 3.27 3.60
N GLY A 830 7.38 4.04 2.99
CA GLY A 830 7.05 4.94 1.88
C GLY A 830 6.08 6.07 2.22
N GLY A 831 5.96 6.41 3.51
CA GLY A 831 5.11 7.51 3.99
C GLY A 831 3.68 7.11 4.36
N ASN A 832 3.05 6.16 3.65
CA ASN A 832 1.65 5.80 3.88
C ASN A 832 1.27 4.39 3.42
N ILE A 833 2.22 3.49 3.22
CA ILE A 833 1.94 2.12 2.81
C ILE A 833 1.98 1.22 4.05
N LEU A 834 0.86 0.56 4.33
CA LEU A 834 0.74 -0.49 5.32
C LEU A 834 0.87 -1.84 4.62
N GLN A 835 1.86 -2.62 5.01
CA GLN A 835 2.03 -4.01 4.57
C GLN A 835 1.78 -4.95 5.73
N ILE A 836 0.91 -5.94 5.50
CA ILE A 836 0.57 -6.97 6.48
C ILE A 836 0.94 -8.33 5.89
N ASN A 837 1.68 -9.14 6.63
CA ASN A 837 2.19 -10.42 6.18
C ASN A 837 1.65 -11.55 7.06
N PHE A 838 1.04 -12.54 6.43
CA PHE A 838 0.69 -13.82 7.02
C PHE A 838 1.68 -14.88 6.51
N ASN A 839 2.74 -15.11 7.25
CA ASN A 839 3.78 -16.06 6.88
C ASN A 839 3.39 -17.47 7.35
N ASN A 840 3.56 -18.46 6.46
CA ASN A 840 3.27 -19.87 6.74
C ASN A 840 1.82 -20.13 7.20
N ILE A 841 0.86 -19.38 6.62
CA ILE A 841 -0.57 -19.43 7.00
C ILE A 841 -1.23 -20.78 6.67
N ARG A 842 -0.77 -21.49 5.61
CA ARG A 842 -1.29 -22.78 5.12
C ARG A 842 -2.79 -22.76 4.88
N LEU A 843 -3.26 -21.74 4.19
CA LEU A 843 -4.69 -21.52 3.92
C LEU A 843 -5.15 -22.51 2.84
N PRO A 844 -6.00 -23.50 3.16
CA PRO A 844 -6.49 -24.48 2.17
C PRO A 844 -7.28 -23.78 1.07
N ASP A 845 -7.42 -24.40 -0.08
CA ASP A 845 -8.33 -23.92 -1.11
C ASP A 845 -9.81 -24.15 -0.74
N SER A 846 -10.68 -23.31 -1.32
CA SER A 846 -12.11 -23.31 -0.97
C SER A 846 -12.87 -24.57 -1.41
N SER A 847 -12.35 -25.36 -2.34
CA SER A 847 -12.96 -26.61 -2.78
C SER A 847 -12.71 -27.74 -1.79
N VAL A 848 -11.57 -27.71 -1.09
CA VAL A 848 -11.20 -28.69 -0.05
C VAL A 848 -11.81 -28.32 1.30
N ASN A 849 -11.71 -27.05 1.69
CA ASN A 849 -12.24 -26.57 2.97
C ASN A 849 -12.73 -25.13 2.86
N SER A 850 -13.98 -24.95 2.48
CA SER A 850 -14.58 -23.61 2.25
C SER A 850 -14.52 -22.71 3.49
N SER A 851 -14.73 -23.20 4.69
CA SER A 851 -14.65 -22.39 5.91
C SER A 851 -13.23 -22.05 6.31
N GLY A 852 -12.31 -23.00 6.19
CA GLY A 852 -10.88 -22.81 6.52
C GLY A 852 -10.09 -22.06 5.46
N SER A 853 -10.65 -21.82 4.27
CA SER A 853 -9.97 -21.09 3.19
C SER A 853 -10.00 -19.56 3.35
N ASN A 854 -10.61 -19.06 4.42
CA ASN A 854 -10.82 -17.63 4.68
C ASN A 854 -9.84 -17.09 5.70
N GLY A 855 -9.44 -15.83 5.51
CA GLY A 855 -8.68 -15.09 6.49
C GLY A 855 -9.05 -13.60 6.48
N PHE A 856 -8.76 -12.91 7.58
CA PHE A 856 -8.99 -11.48 7.68
C PHE A 856 -8.04 -10.82 8.68
N VAL A 857 -7.96 -9.50 8.59
CA VAL A 857 -7.32 -8.63 9.57
C VAL A 857 -8.04 -7.28 9.62
N THR A 858 -8.05 -6.67 10.80
CA THR A 858 -8.57 -5.32 11.01
C THR A 858 -7.47 -4.33 11.37
N PHE A 859 -7.69 -3.07 11.04
CA PHE A 859 -6.89 -1.95 11.53
C PHE A 859 -7.73 -0.68 11.59
N HIS A 860 -7.31 0.25 12.44
CA HIS A 860 -8.04 1.48 12.76
C HIS A 860 -7.21 2.70 12.44
N LEU A 861 -7.85 3.77 11.96
CA LEU A 861 -7.24 5.06 11.67
C LEU A 861 -8.22 6.20 11.93
N LEU A 862 -7.69 7.33 12.39
CA LEU A 862 -8.44 8.58 12.49
C LEU A 862 -8.12 9.50 11.29
N PRO A 863 -9.08 10.31 10.84
CA PRO A 863 -8.79 11.43 9.95
C PRO A 863 -7.82 12.43 10.60
N LYS A 864 -6.95 13.05 9.80
CA LYS A 864 -6.13 14.16 10.31
C LYS A 864 -7.01 15.32 10.77
N SER A 865 -6.68 15.94 11.90
CA SER A 865 -7.40 17.11 12.42
C SER A 865 -7.44 18.28 11.41
N SER A 866 -6.40 18.38 10.55
CA SER A 866 -6.27 19.39 9.51
C SER A 866 -7.06 19.08 8.24
N THR A 867 -7.68 17.90 8.10
CA THR A 867 -8.43 17.52 6.90
C THR A 867 -9.60 18.47 6.67
N PRO A 868 -9.72 19.11 5.49
CA PRO A 868 -10.83 19.97 5.17
C PRO A 868 -12.18 19.23 5.16
N ARG A 869 -13.26 19.95 5.49
CA ARG A 869 -14.62 19.41 5.32
C ARG A 869 -14.92 19.15 3.85
N GLY A 870 -15.71 18.11 3.56
CA GLY A 870 -16.03 17.67 2.21
C GLY A 870 -14.91 16.84 1.56
N THR A 871 -13.82 16.52 2.28
CA THR A 871 -12.74 15.69 1.75
C THR A 871 -13.20 14.25 1.57
N LEU A 872 -13.08 13.73 0.35
CA LEU A 872 -13.33 12.33 0.03
C LEU A 872 -12.08 11.50 0.35
N VAL A 873 -12.22 10.55 1.26
CA VAL A 873 -11.20 9.56 1.63
C VAL A 873 -11.54 8.24 0.96
N GLN A 874 -10.68 7.79 0.07
CA GLN A 874 -10.85 6.51 -0.64
C GLN A 874 -9.74 5.56 -0.19
N ASN A 875 -10.08 4.28 -0.01
CA ASN A 875 -9.11 3.27 0.38
C ASN A 875 -9.36 1.94 -0.33
N ARG A 876 -8.27 1.30 -0.77
CA ARG A 876 -8.26 0.04 -1.51
C ARG A 876 -6.99 -0.72 -1.18
N ALA A 877 -7.06 -2.04 -1.08
CA ALA A 877 -5.91 -2.88 -0.81
C ALA A 877 -5.64 -3.86 -1.96
N GLN A 878 -4.42 -4.39 -1.97
CA GLN A 878 -3.98 -5.47 -2.85
C GLN A 878 -3.68 -6.70 -2.00
N ILE A 879 -4.15 -7.87 -2.46
CA ILE A 879 -3.99 -9.16 -1.79
C ILE A 879 -3.12 -10.04 -2.68
N TYR A 880 -2.02 -10.53 -2.12
CA TYR A 880 -1.10 -11.46 -2.78
C TYR A 880 -1.21 -12.83 -2.12
N PHE A 881 -1.60 -13.83 -2.87
CA PHE A 881 -1.60 -15.24 -2.47
C PHE A 881 -0.31 -15.88 -2.96
N ASP A 882 0.60 -16.22 -2.06
CA ASP A 882 1.93 -16.76 -2.38
C ASP A 882 2.62 -15.93 -3.48
N TYR A 883 2.68 -16.52 -4.67
CA TYR A 883 3.39 -15.98 -5.81
C TYR A 883 2.46 -15.49 -6.94
N ASN A 884 1.15 -15.46 -6.69
CA ASN A 884 0.18 -15.05 -7.70
C ASN A 884 0.15 -13.53 -7.89
N ALA A 885 -0.39 -13.10 -9.03
CA ALA A 885 -0.65 -11.67 -9.25
C ALA A 885 -1.62 -11.12 -8.18
N PRO A 886 -1.48 -9.84 -7.78
CA PRO A 886 -2.34 -9.28 -6.76
C PRO A 886 -3.80 -9.22 -7.20
N LEU A 887 -4.68 -9.60 -6.28
CA LEU A 887 -6.09 -9.30 -6.39
C LEU A 887 -6.35 -7.95 -5.72
N ASN A 888 -7.10 -7.08 -6.39
CA ASN A 888 -7.52 -5.81 -5.81
C ASN A 888 -8.84 -6.02 -5.07
N THR A 889 -8.96 -5.49 -3.88
CA THR A 889 -10.26 -5.40 -3.20
C THR A 889 -11.17 -4.39 -3.89
N ASN A 890 -12.47 -4.38 -3.55
CA ASN A 890 -13.32 -3.22 -3.78
C ASN A 890 -12.71 -1.97 -3.13
N GLN A 891 -13.19 -0.81 -3.57
CA GLN A 891 -12.82 0.49 -2.98
C GLN A 891 -13.89 0.91 -1.99
N VAL A 892 -13.48 1.21 -0.75
CA VAL A 892 -14.33 1.86 0.26
C VAL A 892 -14.05 3.35 0.28
N TYR A 893 -15.05 4.15 0.69
CA TYR A 893 -14.88 5.60 0.76
C TYR A 893 -15.69 6.22 1.90
N HIS A 894 -15.21 7.36 2.39
CA HIS A 894 -15.90 8.23 3.36
C HIS A 894 -15.74 9.69 2.96
N THR A 895 -16.72 10.49 3.29
CA THR A 895 -16.63 11.96 3.21
C THR A 895 -16.43 12.52 4.61
N ILE A 896 -15.32 13.21 4.84
CA ILE A 896 -15.02 13.82 6.14
C ILE A 896 -15.79 15.13 6.25
N ASP A 897 -16.87 15.12 7.01
CA ASP A 897 -17.69 16.32 7.25
C ASP A 897 -18.43 16.24 8.61
N SER A 898 -19.15 17.29 8.97
CA SER A 898 -20.06 17.26 10.12
C SER A 898 -21.36 16.56 9.76
N ILE A 899 -21.72 15.55 10.54
CA ILE A 899 -23.01 14.86 10.38
C ILE A 899 -24.14 15.82 10.76
N GLN A 900 -24.97 16.15 9.80
CA GLN A 900 -26.20 16.92 10.03
C GLN A 900 -27.38 15.97 9.97
N LEU A 901 -27.86 15.54 11.11
CA LEU A 901 -29.04 14.68 11.19
C LEU A 901 -30.26 15.42 10.64
N ARG A 902 -31.00 14.76 9.78
CA ARG A 902 -32.29 15.29 9.33
C ARG A 902 -33.22 15.39 10.52
N VAL A 903 -33.77 16.59 10.72
CA VAL A 903 -34.77 16.80 11.78
C VAL A 903 -36.14 16.66 11.15
N THR A 904 -36.84 15.59 11.44
CA THR A 904 -38.29 15.53 11.28
C THR A 904 -38.91 15.88 12.63
N ALA A 905 -38.99 17.15 12.93
CA ALA A 905 -39.81 17.57 14.06
C ALA A 905 -41.28 17.41 13.66
N VAL A 906 -41.84 16.25 13.85
CA VAL A 906 -43.26 16.10 14.03
C VAL A 906 -43.51 16.14 15.53
N VAL A 907 -43.68 17.30 16.11
CA VAL A 907 -44.33 17.43 17.40
C VAL A 907 -45.83 17.16 17.13
N THR A 908 -46.23 15.90 17.10
CA THR A 908 -47.63 15.58 17.15
C THR A 908 -48.11 15.80 18.61
N ASN A 909 -48.79 16.89 18.85
CA ASN A 909 -49.63 16.95 20.04
C ASN A 909 -50.78 15.95 19.78
N LYS A 910 -50.62 14.71 20.24
CA LYS A 910 -51.44 13.51 19.94
C LYS A 910 -52.91 13.66 20.28
N ASN A 911 -53.35 14.81 20.84
CA ASN A 911 -54.69 14.98 21.36
C ASN A 911 -55.64 15.78 20.46
N ILE A 912 -55.18 16.32 19.33
CA ILE A 912 -56.00 17.19 18.46
C ILE A 912 -56.42 16.51 17.17
N LEU A 913 -55.51 15.88 16.45
CA LEU A 913 -55.83 15.11 15.23
C LEU A 913 -55.51 13.64 15.44
N SER A 914 -56.50 12.77 15.20
CA SER A 914 -56.31 11.33 15.27
C SER A 914 -55.79 10.72 13.96
N GLU A 915 -56.05 11.33 12.82
CA GLU A 915 -55.61 10.86 11.52
C GLU A 915 -55.65 12.01 10.47
N VAL A 916 -54.65 12.03 9.56
CA VAL A 916 -54.62 12.84 8.35
C VAL A 916 -54.57 11.90 7.15
N MET A 917 -55.62 11.88 6.33
CA MET A 917 -55.70 11.10 5.09
C MET A 917 -55.56 12.03 3.89
N VAL A 918 -54.75 11.62 2.90
CA VAL A 918 -54.56 12.35 1.64
C VAL A 918 -54.82 11.35 0.49
N TYR A 919 -55.86 11.57 -0.29
CA TYR A 919 -56.23 10.65 -1.34
C TYR A 919 -56.87 11.33 -2.52
N PRO A 920 -56.64 10.88 -3.78
CA PRO A 920 -55.58 9.97 -4.12
C PRO A 920 -54.21 10.60 -3.85
N ASN A 921 -53.23 9.80 -3.57
CA ASN A 921 -51.85 10.26 -3.42
C ASN A 921 -50.92 9.11 -3.85
N PRO A 922 -50.23 9.21 -4.99
CA PRO A 922 -50.12 10.36 -5.87
C PRO A 922 -51.43 10.79 -6.53
N PHE A 923 -51.54 12.08 -6.95
CA PHE A 923 -52.68 12.65 -7.64
C PHE A 923 -52.25 13.36 -8.93
N SER A 924 -53.19 13.46 -9.90
CA SER A 924 -53.02 14.25 -11.15
C SER A 924 -53.87 15.52 -11.17
N ASP A 925 -55.19 15.39 -10.94
CA ASP A 925 -56.12 16.53 -11.05
C ASP A 925 -56.48 17.09 -9.70
N LYS A 926 -56.94 16.27 -8.75
CA LYS A 926 -57.38 16.68 -7.42
C LYS A 926 -56.96 15.74 -6.35
N ALA A 927 -56.54 16.26 -5.19
CA ALA A 927 -56.31 15.53 -3.97
C ALA A 927 -57.27 15.98 -2.86
N VAL A 928 -57.85 15.06 -2.14
CA VAL A 928 -58.68 15.33 -0.97
C VAL A 928 -57.83 15.07 0.29
N ILE A 929 -57.83 16.05 1.16
CA ILE A 929 -57.25 15.90 2.52
C ILE A 929 -58.40 15.81 3.50
N GLN A 930 -58.42 14.76 4.29
CA GLN A 930 -59.41 14.54 5.32
C GLN A 930 -58.74 14.47 6.68
N LEU A 931 -59.15 15.34 7.60
CA LEU A 931 -58.66 15.42 8.97
C LEU A 931 -59.70 14.75 9.88
N LYS A 932 -59.27 13.78 10.68
CA LYS A 932 -60.07 13.18 11.75
C LYS A 932 -59.55 13.67 13.11
N SER A 933 -60.46 14.06 13.97
CA SER A 933 -60.20 14.50 15.33
C SER A 933 -61.27 14.02 16.28
N GLN A 934 -60.92 13.82 17.53
CA GLN A 934 -61.85 13.51 18.61
C GLN A 934 -62.49 14.77 19.23
N HIS A 935 -62.01 15.95 18.81
CA HIS A 935 -62.52 17.25 19.25
C HIS A 935 -62.89 18.12 18.04
N PRO A 936 -63.76 19.12 18.22
CA PRO A 936 -64.14 20.06 17.19
C PRO A 936 -62.88 20.74 16.59
N LEU A 937 -62.74 20.67 15.21
CA LEU A 937 -61.67 21.29 14.50
C LEU A 937 -61.95 22.78 14.26
N GLN A 938 -61.26 23.66 14.98
CA GLN A 938 -61.31 25.12 14.81
C GLN A 938 -59.91 25.68 14.62
N ASP A 939 -59.81 26.73 13.76
CA ASP A 939 -58.56 27.51 13.55
C ASP A 939 -57.37 26.72 13.03
N ILE A 940 -57.58 25.62 12.28
CA ILE A 940 -56.49 24.87 11.67
C ILE A 940 -56.05 25.61 10.43
N VAL A 941 -54.74 25.89 10.35
CA VAL A 941 -54.06 26.41 9.13
C VAL A 941 -53.25 25.32 8.49
N MET A 942 -53.53 25.06 7.22
CA MET A 942 -52.70 24.17 6.36
C MET A 942 -51.72 25.03 5.57
N CYS A 943 -50.45 24.66 5.62
CA CYS A 943 -49.39 25.20 4.74
C CYS A 943 -48.83 24.07 3.86
N VAL A 944 -48.67 24.35 2.59
CA VAL A 944 -48.07 23.44 1.61
C VAL A 944 -46.69 23.98 1.25
N PHE A 945 -45.66 23.13 1.36
CA PHE A 945 -44.26 23.46 1.04
C PHE A 945 -43.77 22.55 -0.08
N ASP A 946 -42.93 23.09 -0.97
CA ASP A 946 -42.14 22.28 -1.93
C ASP A 946 -40.93 21.63 -1.23
N VAL A 947 -40.20 20.79 -1.96
CA VAL A 947 -39.00 20.11 -1.44
C VAL A 947 -37.84 21.04 -1.04
N SER A 948 -37.84 22.29 -1.51
CA SER A 948 -36.88 23.32 -1.11
C SER A 948 -37.25 24.01 0.19
N GLY A 949 -38.44 23.72 0.76
CA GLY A 949 -39.00 24.39 1.93
C GLY A 949 -39.72 25.69 1.64
N ARG A 950 -39.92 26.06 0.39
CA ARG A 950 -40.67 27.25 -0.01
C ARG A 950 -42.17 26.99 0.16
N MET A 951 -42.86 27.90 0.84
CA MET A 951 -44.32 27.83 1.01
C MET A 951 -45.03 28.13 -0.33
N ILE A 952 -45.81 27.17 -0.79
CA ILE A 952 -46.60 27.28 -2.01
C ILE A 952 -47.99 27.83 -1.74
N GLN A 953 -48.59 27.30 -0.67
CA GLN A 953 -49.97 27.68 -0.33
C GLN A 953 -50.19 27.72 1.18
N ARG A 954 -51.02 28.63 1.64
CA ARG A 954 -51.49 28.69 3.04
C ARG A 954 -52.98 28.97 3.10
N ARG A 955 -53.79 28.18 3.82
CA ARG A 955 -55.18 28.40 3.99
C ARG A 955 -55.73 27.79 5.31
N ASN A 956 -56.82 28.38 5.82
CA ASN A 956 -57.56 27.78 6.92
C ASN A 956 -58.33 26.55 6.39
N VAL A 957 -58.35 25.50 7.18
CA VAL A 957 -58.96 24.22 6.78
C VAL A 957 -59.87 23.70 7.91
N THR A 958 -60.93 23.02 7.51
CA THR A 958 -61.81 22.25 8.37
C THR A 958 -61.56 20.73 8.20
N SER A 959 -62.49 19.90 8.53
CA SER A 959 -62.35 18.42 8.49
C SER A 959 -62.05 17.86 7.11
N ARG A 960 -62.34 18.62 6.02
CA ARG A 960 -62.07 18.18 4.62
C ARG A 960 -61.67 19.35 3.77
N VAL A 961 -60.62 19.13 2.93
CA VAL A 961 -60.09 20.12 2.00
C VAL A 961 -59.73 19.44 0.66
N GLU A 962 -60.08 20.10 -0.43
CA GLU A 962 -59.70 19.67 -1.78
C GLU A 962 -58.59 20.60 -2.33
N LEU A 963 -57.52 19.97 -2.85
CA LEU A 963 -56.42 20.64 -3.54
C LEU A 963 -56.58 20.39 -5.05
N ASP A 964 -56.47 21.48 -5.86
CA ASP A 964 -56.48 21.40 -7.30
C ASP A 964 -55.06 21.16 -7.83
N GLY A 965 -54.90 20.19 -8.72
CA GLY A 965 -53.61 19.83 -9.28
C GLY A 965 -52.99 20.97 -10.13
N SER A 966 -53.82 21.88 -10.69
CA SER A 966 -53.32 23.02 -11.45
C SER A 966 -52.48 23.99 -10.63
N ASP A 967 -52.62 24.00 -9.31
CA ASP A 967 -51.85 24.85 -8.38
C ASP A 967 -50.43 24.33 -8.13
N PHE A 968 -50.11 23.11 -8.60
CA PHE A 968 -48.85 22.42 -8.25
C PHE A 968 -48.13 21.90 -9.50
N GLY A 969 -46.81 21.99 -9.54
CA GLY A 969 -46.00 21.26 -10.50
C GLY A 969 -45.90 19.78 -10.14
N ASN A 970 -45.43 18.91 -11.07
CA ASN A 970 -45.15 17.52 -10.75
C ASN A 970 -44.03 17.44 -9.71
N GLY A 971 -44.26 16.69 -8.66
CA GLY A 971 -43.25 16.55 -7.57
C GLY A 971 -43.89 16.25 -6.22
N MET A 972 -43.05 16.29 -5.22
CA MET A 972 -43.39 16.03 -3.82
C MET A 972 -43.60 17.34 -3.05
N TYR A 973 -44.59 17.36 -2.19
CA TYR A 973 -44.94 18.48 -1.31
C TYR A 973 -45.15 18.01 0.11
N LEU A 974 -44.81 18.87 1.07
CA LEU A 974 -45.09 18.68 2.47
C LEU A 974 -46.27 19.52 2.92
N LEU A 975 -47.29 18.87 3.46
CA LEU A 975 -48.43 19.53 4.10
C LEU A 975 -48.13 19.67 5.60
N ARG A 976 -48.31 20.86 6.15
CA ARG A 976 -48.17 21.14 7.59
C ARG A 976 -49.49 21.76 8.07
N PHE A 977 -50.00 21.21 9.15
CA PHE A 977 -51.22 21.69 9.81
C PHE A 977 -50.84 22.31 11.16
N THR A 978 -51.33 23.53 11.43
CA THR A 978 -51.04 24.26 12.65
C THR A 978 -52.31 24.84 13.27
N ILE A 979 -52.32 24.98 14.62
CA ILE A 979 -53.23 25.82 15.39
C ILE A 979 -52.36 26.85 16.10
N GLY A 980 -52.59 28.15 15.80
CA GLY A 980 -51.68 29.20 16.24
C GLY A 980 -50.27 28.95 15.72
N ASN A 981 -49.29 28.84 16.64
CA ASN A 981 -47.89 28.56 16.34
C ASN A 981 -47.49 27.07 16.48
N GLU A 982 -48.43 26.20 16.90
CA GLU A 982 -48.17 24.80 17.12
C GLU A 982 -48.48 23.95 15.88
N ILE A 983 -47.55 23.07 15.51
CA ILE A 983 -47.74 22.07 14.45
C ILE A 983 -48.50 20.88 15.04
N ILE A 984 -49.70 20.61 14.50
CA ILE A 984 -50.59 19.53 14.98
C ILE A 984 -50.55 18.29 14.09
N ALA A 985 -50.10 18.42 12.84
CA ALA A 985 -49.85 17.27 11.95
C ALA A 985 -49.06 17.70 10.74
N THR A 986 -48.45 16.69 10.07
CA THR A 986 -47.87 16.80 8.73
C THR A 986 -48.31 15.64 7.87
N ALA A 987 -48.34 15.84 6.53
CA ALA A 987 -48.59 14.77 5.56
C ALA A 987 -47.79 15.02 4.29
N LYS A 988 -47.55 13.96 3.54
CA LYS A 988 -46.87 13.99 2.24
C LYS A 988 -47.92 14.03 1.14
N LEU A 989 -47.72 14.88 0.13
CA LEU A 989 -48.52 14.99 -1.06
C LEU A 989 -47.63 14.81 -2.30
N ILE A 990 -48.01 13.94 -3.23
CA ILE A 990 -47.27 13.71 -4.44
C ILE A 990 -48.17 14.01 -5.64
N ARG A 991 -47.74 14.90 -6.55
CA ARG A 991 -48.37 15.16 -7.84
C ARG A 991 -47.59 14.49 -8.96
N GLN A 992 -48.30 13.75 -9.80
CA GLN A 992 -47.79 13.10 -11.01
C GLN A 992 -48.21 13.83 -12.28
#